data_4529bd81b6e60df10ca591f38c18e826
#
_entry.id   4529bd81b6e60df10ca591f38c18e826
#
_cell.length_a   1.000
_cell.length_b   1.000
_cell.length_c   1.000
_cell.angle_alpha   90.00
_cell.angle_beta   90.00
_cell.angle_gamma   90.00
#
_symmetry.space_group_name_H-M   'P 1'
#
loop_
_entity.id
_entity.type
_entity.pdbx_description
1 polymer ?
#
loop_
_entity_poly.entity_id
_entity_poly.type
_entity_poly.pdbx_seq_one_letter_code
_entity_poly.pdbx_strand_id
1 'polypeptide(L)'
;MNQTQINETKSKKWCKRLPLLAAFLIPLLISVIICIDHEVYPFGERCLLQVDMYHQYCPFFTEFVDKLRSGESLMYSWTIGLGADFVSLFAYYLASPLNWFILLCPKGYVIEFMSILMILRISLCGLTFAYYLKKHFHTNHPAIAVFGTAYALSAFMAAYAWNVMWTDCLVLAPLIILGVEQLVKEKKAALYYVTLATAILSNYYISIMICIFLVLYFLILLLEQREGKIGACVRFAWYSLLAGGTGAVLLIPEAIILGESGSQGISFPSAVEWYFNLLAELGRQCIFVETYTGRDHWPNIYTGVFTLFLILLYLTNRGISWKKKLPRVLLLAFMALSFANNMLDFIWHGLHFPDSLPGRQSFLYSFLLLVLCFETFLHLKENRWYHVLVALVLDGAFLYAAYRWSDSELIGSDSFFTTAVFIVVYAVLLLVWYGGTAKVRDYVFLITSIVVITELTINFDMTGLDTVSRTSYVKDWKDYENVLEQAKKKESENSAVYFYRTEEMERKTKNDAALSGYYSATQFSSLMNINVSHIYQDLGMEGGKNFYCINGASPLISSMLSLKYVIADNAMEESPLRTLVASSGNTYLYENKYSLPLGFMVDDEVAERWDYKNGGGVSNQNELAELLGAQEEMLSVVPAESEVGVSTIQVTEDGYYFAAYSSVTSDTLEEEVSDGRTKSFTKASHGYILDLGYAKSGDVIRIKNSNNERVDITAYQLNMDALDTAYETLNSQTMELTSFSDRKITGTIDVEKAGNLVFSIAREDGWTVYVDGKETEPETFAEAFISVPLTDGKHDIELIYTTPGLKTGAMISLGCLILFLLSAFWRGKQEKNIVVSESLC
;
A
#
# COMPACT_ATOMS: atom_id res chain seq x y z
N MET A 1 -45.05 7.13 -33.87
CA MET A 1 -44.12 5.99 -34.00
C MET A 1 -44.85 4.76 -33.50
N ASN A 2 -45.04 3.76 -34.35
CA ASN A 2 -45.73 2.50 -33.98
C ASN A 2 -44.90 1.71 -32.97
N GLN A 3 -45.56 0.97 -32.09
CA GLN A 3 -44.98 0.12 -31.03
C GLN A 3 -43.89 -0.83 -31.57
N THR A 4 -44.03 -1.29 -32.81
CA THR A 4 -43.06 -2.12 -33.54
C THR A 4 -41.75 -1.37 -33.87
N GLN A 5 -41.81 -0.10 -34.27
CA GLN A 5 -40.62 0.74 -34.53
C GLN A 5 -39.90 1.12 -33.25
N ILE A 6 -40.63 1.27 -32.13
CA ILE A 6 -40.05 1.51 -30.81
C ILE A 6 -39.33 0.26 -30.31
N ASN A 7 -39.88 -0.93 -30.55
CA ASN A 7 -39.27 -2.22 -30.18
C ASN A 7 -38.04 -2.56 -31.04
N GLU A 8 -38.08 -2.30 -32.35
CA GLU A 8 -36.88 -2.45 -33.22
C GLU A 8 -35.76 -1.45 -32.88
N THR A 9 -36.10 -0.22 -32.54
CA THR A 9 -35.07 0.78 -32.11
C THR A 9 -34.51 0.45 -30.74
N LYS A 10 -35.31 -0.10 -29.83
CA LYS A 10 -34.82 -0.60 -28.52
C LYS A 10 -33.94 -1.85 -28.69
N SER A 11 -34.36 -2.82 -29.50
CA SER A 11 -33.58 -4.02 -29.81
C SER A 11 -32.24 -3.69 -30.44
N LYS A 12 -32.17 -2.80 -31.44
CA LYS A 12 -30.91 -2.31 -32.03
C LYS A 12 -30.01 -1.56 -31.04
N LYS A 13 -30.58 -0.83 -30.08
CA LYS A 13 -29.81 -0.17 -29.01
C LYS A 13 -29.23 -1.20 -28.01
N TRP A 14 -29.96 -2.25 -27.67
CA TRP A 14 -29.51 -3.32 -26.77
C TRP A 14 -28.35 -4.11 -27.39
N CYS A 15 -28.44 -4.52 -28.66
CA CYS A 15 -27.37 -5.23 -29.37
C CYS A 15 -26.04 -4.44 -29.38
N LYS A 16 -26.11 -3.10 -29.43
CA LYS A 16 -24.89 -2.23 -29.35
C LYS A 16 -24.29 -2.13 -27.96
N ARG A 17 -25.01 -2.47 -26.88
CA ARG A 17 -24.52 -2.42 -25.48
C ARG A 17 -24.04 -3.78 -24.97
N LEU A 18 -24.50 -4.86 -25.58
CA LEU A 18 -24.19 -6.23 -25.15
C LEU A 18 -22.69 -6.52 -25.04
N PRO A 19 -21.79 -6.10 -25.99
CA PRO A 19 -20.37 -6.33 -25.85
C PRO A 19 -19.73 -5.62 -24.66
N LEU A 20 -20.22 -4.43 -24.28
CA LEU A 20 -19.74 -3.72 -23.09
C LEU A 20 -20.20 -4.40 -21.79
N LEU A 21 -21.45 -4.90 -21.78
CA LEU A 21 -21.97 -5.66 -20.66
C LEU A 21 -21.18 -6.98 -20.49
N ALA A 22 -20.88 -7.66 -21.60
CA ALA A 22 -20.06 -8.86 -21.58
C ALA A 22 -18.62 -8.58 -21.06
N ALA A 23 -18.01 -7.46 -21.45
CA ALA A 23 -16.69 -7.03 -20.97
C ALA A 23 -16.64 -6.76 -19.45
N PHE A 24 -17.77 -6.46 -18.83
CA PHE A 24 -17.91 -6.35 -17.38
C PHE A 24 -18.23 -7.71 -16.74
N LEU A 25 -19.20 -8.43 -17.28
CA LEU A 25 -19.72 -9.65 -16.67
C LEU A 25 -18.75 -10.86 -16.77
N ILE A 26 -17.94 -10.95 -17.85
CA ILE A 26 -17.02 -12.08 -18.01
C ILE A 26 -15.95 -12.06 -16.93
N PRO A 27 -15.17 -10.97 -16.70
CA PRO A 27 -14.21 -10.90 -15.59
C PRO A 27 -14.87 -11.04 -14.22
N LEU A 28 -16.10 -10.50 -14.03
CA LEU A 28 -16.86 -10.67 -12.79
C LEU A 28 -17.14 -12.14 -12.50
N LEU A 29 -17.69 -12.87 -13.45
CA LEU A 29 -18.04 -14.28 -13.30
C LEU A 29 -16.79 -15.15 -13.10
N ILE A 30 -15.71 -14.86 -13.82
CA ILE A 30 -14.43 -15.56 -13.65
C ILE A 30 -13.92 -15.34 -12.23
N SER A 31 -13.85 -14.10 -11.74
CA SER A 31 -13.39 -13.80 -10.38
C SER A 31 -14.25 -14.48 -9.31
N VAL A 32 -15.57 -14.53 -9.50
CA VAL A 32 -16.47 -15.24 -8.58
C VAL A 32 -16.25 -16.76 -8.63
N ILE A 33 -16.02 -17.34 -9.81
CA ILE A 33 -15.71 -18.79 -9.94
C ILE A 33 -14.42 -19.12 -9.23
N ILE A 34 -13.36 -18.30 -9.40
CA ILE A 34 -12.08 -18.46 -8.69
C ILE A 34 -12.28 -18.34 -7.18
N CYS A 35 -13.09 -17.38 -6.71
CA CYS A 35 -13.42 -17.26 -5.29
C CYS A 35 -14.15 -18.49 -4.73
N ILE A 36 -14.99 -19.17 -5.54
CA ILE A 36 -15.64 -20.43 -5.15
C ILE A 36 -14.59 -21.55 -5.06
N ASP A 37 -13.70 -21.65 -6.05
CA ASP A 37 -12.67 -22.69 -6.11
C ASP A 37 -11.65 -22.56 -4.96
N HIS A 38 -11.27 -21.31 -4.63
CA HIS A 38 -10.33 -20.99 -3.55
C HIS A 38 -11.01 -20.87 -2.16
N GLU A 39 -12.26 -21.29 -2.02
CA GLU A 39 -13.01 -21.28 -0.74
C GLU A 39 -13.07 -19.91 -0.07
N VAL A 40 -13.12 -18.81 -0.83
CA VAL A 40 -13.23 -17.45 -0.30
C VAL A 40 -14.63 -17.25 0.30
N TYR A 41 -14.72 -16.70 1.51
CA TYR A 41 -16.00 -16.40 2.18
C TYR A 41 -16.93 -15.57 1.27
N PRO A 42 -18.23 -15.91 1.11
CA PRO A 42 -19.03 -16.87 1.90
C PRO A 42 -19.00 -18.33 1.40
N PHE A 43 -18.16 -18.68 0.44
CA PHE A 43 -18.08 -20.04 -0.14
C PHE A 43 -17.20 -20.98 0.70
N GLY A 44 -16.38 -20.46 1.61
CA GLY A 44 -15.52 -21.17 2.53
C GLY A 44 -14.97 -20.26 3.63
N GLU A 45 -13.81 -20.61 4.20
CA GLU A 45 -13.22 -19.93 5.35
C GLU A 45 -11.97 -19.09 5.02
N ARG A 46 -11.73 -18.82 3.75
CA ARG A 46 -10.57 -18.04 3.29
C ARG A 46 -10.97 -16.60 2.92
N CYS A 47 -9.98 -15.73 2.76
CA CYS A 47 -10.18 -14.35 2.29
C CYS A 47 -9.02 -13.91 1.38
N LEU A 48 -9.23 -12.80 0.66
CA LEU A 48 -8.28 -12.26 -0.31
C LEU A 48 -7.29 -11.25 0.30
N LEU A 49 -7.11 -11.24 1.61
CA LEU A 49 -6.14 -10.37 2.28
C LEU A 49 -4.71 -10.87 2.03
N GLN A 50 -3.98 -10.20 1.17
CA GLN A 50 -2.59 -10.53 0.85
C GLN A 50 -1.67 -9.35 1.13
N VAL A 51 -0.42 -9.62 1.50
CA VAL A 51 0.66 -8.64 1.65
C VAL A 51 0.17 -7.40 2.42
N ASP A 52 0.24 -6.19 1.84
CA ASP A 52 -0.18 -4.95 2.50
C ASP A 52 -1.69 -4.85 2.71
N MET A 53 -2.49 -5.61 1.96
CA MET A 53 -3.93 -5.69 2.21
C MET A 53 -4.22 -6.31 3.58
N TYR A 54 -3.41 -7.28 4.01
CA TYR A 54 -3.46 -7.89 5.33
C TYR A 54 -2.92 -6.96 6.42
N HIS A 55 -1.74 -6.36 6.18
CA HIS A 55 -0.97 -5.67 7.20
C HIS A 55 -1.31 -4.17 7.34
N GLN A 56 -1.82 -3.52 6.29
CA GLN A 56 -2.06 -2.08 6.24
C GLN A 56 -3.49 -1.73 5.84
N TYR A 57 -3.98 -2.22 4.68
CA TYR A 57 -5.24 -1.69 4.14
C TYR A 57 -6.45 -2.12 4.98
N CYS A 58 -6.52 -3.36 5.44
CA CYS A 58 -7.64 -3.80 6.27
C CYS A 58 -7.72 -3.00 7.60
N PRO A 59 -6.62 -2.81 8.35
CA PRO A 59 -6.59 -1.90 9.48
C PRO A 59 -7.04 -0.47 9.15
N PHE A 60 -6.48 0.14 8.10
CA PHE A 60 -6.80 1.52 7.75
C PHE A 60 -8.24 1.70 7.23
N PHE A 61 -8.79 0.73 6.53
CA PHE A 61 -10.22 0.72 6.16
C PHE A 61 -11.12 0.60 7.40
N THR A 62 -10.71 -0.18 8.40
CA THR A 62 -11.45 -0.31 9.67
C THR A 62 -11.45 1.01 10.41
N GLU A 63 -10.31 1.64 10.60
CA GLU A 63 -10.20 2.98 11.20
C GLU A 63 -11.03 4.02 10.44
N PHE A 64 -10.95 4.01 9.11
CA PHE A 64 -11.72 4.95 8.28
C PHE A 64 -13.23 4.82 8.50
N VAL A 65 -13.78 3.60 8.50
CA VAL A 65 -15.22 3.41 8.72
C VAL A 65 -15.62 3.75 10.15
N ASP A 66 -14.76 3.48 11.14
CA ASP A 66 -15.06 3.79 12.53
C ASP A 66 -15.07 5.29 12.77
N LYS A 67 -14.11 6.06 12.25
CA LYS A 67 -14.13 7.53 12.27
C LYS A 67 -15.35 8.13 11.57
N LEU A 68 -15.74 7.58 10.41
CA LEU A 68 -16.94 8.05 9.71
C LEU A 68 -18.24 7.79 10.51
N ARG A 69 -18.31 6.70 11.27
CA ARG A 69 -19.49 6.33 12.06
C ARG A 69 -19.57 7.05 13.39
N SER A 70 -18.43 7.24 14.07
CA SER A 70 -18.35 7.98 15.32
C SER A 70 -18.51 9.49 15.11
N GLY A 71 -18.21 9.99 13.89
CA GLY A 71 -18.15 11.42 13.57
C GLY A 71 -16.89 12.09 14.10
N GLU A 72 -15.85 11.33 14.38
CA GLU A 72 -14.53 11.82 14.77
C GLU A 72 -13.83 12.55 13.63
N SER A 73 -12.77 13.28 13.96
CA SER A 73 -12.01 14.05 12.98
C SER A 73 -11.24 13.16 12.02
N LEU A 74 -11.30 13.46 10.72
CA LEU A 74 -10.44 12.83 9.70
C LEU A 74 -9.06 13.51 9.59
N MET A 75 -8.66 14.40 10.53
CA MET A 75 -7.35 15.04 10.47
C MET A 75 -6.27 14.24 11.15
N TYR A 76 -6.57 13.57 12.27
CA TYR A 76 -5.61 12.83 13.07
C TYR A 76 -6.18 11.52 13.58
N SER A 77 -5.35 10.49 13.72
CA SER A 77 -5.74 9.21 14.32
C SER A 77 -4.76 8.79 15.41
N TRP A 78 -5.29 8.39 16.55
CA TRP A 78 -4.53 7.86 17.70
C TRP A 78 -4.38 6.34 17.67
N THR A 79 -5.12 5.63 16.81
CA THR A 79 -5.03 4.17 16.65
C THR A 79 -3.88 3.75 15.74
N ILE A 80 -3.12 4.70 15.19
CA ILE A 80 -2.02 4.46 14.26
C ILE A 80 -0.72 4.94 14.90
N GLY A 81 0.03 4.02 15.48
CA GLY A 81 1.29 4.28 16.17
C GLY A 81 1.16 5.30 17.30
N LEU A 82 2.14 6.18 17.44
CA LEU A 82 2.11 7.25 18.41
C LEU A 82 1.10 8.37 18.10
N GLY A 83 0.30 8.16 17.07
CA GLY A 83 -0.59 9.10 16.41
C GLY A 83 -0.06 9.45 15.00
N ALA A 84 -0.96 9.72 14.05
CA ALA A 84 -0.58 10.02 12.67
C ALA A 84 -1.56 10.98 11.98
N ASP A 85 -1.06 11.80 11.03
CA ASP A 85 -1.92 12.58 10.12
C ASP A 85 -2.79 11.66 9.28
N PHE A 86 -4.10 11.69 9.53
CA PHE A 86 -5.05 10.82 8.85
C PHE A 86 -5.44 11.32 7.45
N VAL A 87 -5.31 12.64 7.16
CA VAL A 87 -5.56 13.18 5.81
C VAL A 87 -4.53 12.64 4.82
N SER A 88 -3.25 12.65 5.20
CA SER A 88 -2.17 12.13 4.35
C SER A 88 -2.27 10.60 4.22
N LEU A 89 -2.59 9.89 5.29
CA LEU A 89 -2.86 8.46 5.24
C LEU A 89 -4.06 8.14 4.34
N PHE A 90 -5.14 8.91 4.43
CA PHE A 90 -6.29 8.80 3.54
C PHE A 90 -5.89 9.06 2.09
N ALA A 91 -5.07 10.10 1.81
CA ALA A 91 -4.60 10.44 0.49
C ALA A 91 -3.79 9.30 -0.14
N TYR A 92 -2.93 8.66 0.63
CA TYR A 92 -2.08 7.56 0.18
C TYR A 92 -2.85 6.25 -0.05
N TYR A 93 -3.68 5.82 0.93
CA TYR A 93 -4.27 4.47 0.97
C TYR A 93 -5.76 4.42 0.62
N LEU A 94 -6.55 5.48 0.90
CA LEU A 94 -8.00 5.38 1.03
C LEU A 94 -8.79 6.32 0.10
N ALA A 95 -8.13 7.20 -0.65
CA ALA A 95 -8.77 8.33 -1.35
C ALA A 95 -9.65 7.94 -2.56
N SER A 96 -9.81 6.64 -2.87
CA SER A 96 -10.71 6.20 -3.94
C SER A 96 -12.17 6.59 -3.68
N PRO A 97 -12.88 7.14 -4.70
CA PRO A 97 -14.31 7.41 -4.58
C PRO A 97 -15.15 6.15 -4.26
N LEU A 98 -14.68 4.96 -4.67
CA LEU A 98 -15.39 3.70 -4.40
C LEU A 98 -15.28 3.28 -2.93
N ASN A 99 -14.25 3.73 -2.21
CA ASN A 99 -14.05 3.39 -0.81
C ASN A 99 -15.13 4.00 0.10
N TRP A 100 -15.76 5.11 -0.29
CA TRP A 100 -16.86 5.73 0.47
C TRP A 100 -18.09 4.81 0.60
N PHE A 101 -18.26 3.82 -0.29
CA PHE A 101 -19.30 2.82 -0.14
C PHE A 101 -19.13 1.93 1.11
N ILE A 102 -17.99 2.00 1.81
CA ILE A 102 -17.78 1.31 3.09
C ILE A 102 -18.80 1.71 4.16
N LEU A 103 -19.40 2.89 4.07
CA LEU A 103 -20.50 3.31 4.95
C LEU A 103 -21.73 2.38 4.87
N LEU A 104 -21.89 1.66 3.76
CA LEU A 104 -22.96 0.68 3.57
C LEU A 104 -22.58 -0.71 4.10
N CYS A 105 -21.30 -0.93 4.44
CA CYS A 105 -20.80 -2.19 4.94
C CYS A 105 -21.23 -2.40 6.41
N PRO A 106 -21.78 -3.53 6.82
CA PRO A 106 -22.03 -3.82 8.24
C PRO A 106 -20.73 -3.87 9.05
N LYS A 107 -20.81 -3.61 10.38
CA LYS A 107 -19.66 -3.76 11.27
C LYS A 107 -19.13 -5.21 11.19
N GLY A 108 -17.82 -5.40 11.15
CA GLY A 108 -17.16 -6.71 11.08
C GLY A 108 -17.06 -7.34 9.67
N TYR A 109 -17.51 -6.64 8.61
CA TYR A 109 -17.46 -7.14 7.22
C TYR A 109 -16.51 -6.33 6.32
N VAL A 110 -15.52 -5.65 6.88
CA VAL A 110 -14.54 -4.84 6.11
C VAL A 110 -13.76 -5.71 5.12
N ILE A 111 -13.40 -6.93 5.50
CA ILE A 111 -12.67 -7.90 4.67
C ILE A 111 -13.48 -8.25 3.40
N GLU A 112 -14.77 -8.53 3.57
CA GLU A 112 -15.68 -8.85 2.47
C GLU A 112 -15.92 -7.65 1.56
N PHE A 113 -16.04 -6.46 2.15
CA PHE A 113 -16.15 -5.22 1.40
C PHE A 113 -14.92 -5.00 0.50
N MET A 114 -13.72 -5.21 1.02
CA MET A 114 -12.48 -5.07 0.26
C MET A 114 -12.38 -6.11 -0.86
N SER A 115 -12.78 -7.35 -0.60
CA SER A 115 -12.85 -8.42 -1.61
C SER A 115 -13.84 -8.08 -2.74
N ILE A 116 -15.02 -7.55 -2.40
CA ILE A 116 -16.02 -7.07 -3.36
C ILE A 116 -15.46 -5.90 -4.19
N LEU A 117 -14.77 -4.94 -3.56
CA LEU A 117 -14.15 -3.82 -4.27
C LEU A 117 -13.10 -4.29 -5.27
N MET A 118 -12.28 -5.27 -4.89
CA MET A 118 -11.24 -5.84 -5.77
C MET A 118 -11.89 -6.48 -7.01
N ILE A 119 -12.87 -7.35 -6.82
CA ILE A 119 -13.61 -8.02 -7.92
C ILE A 119 -14.32 -6.99 -8.81
N LEU A 120 -14.93 -5.97 -8.21
CA LEU A 120 -15.59 -4.87 -8.94
C LEU A 120 -14.58 -4.11 -9.82
N ARG A 121 -13.40 -3.77 -9.30
CA ARG A 121 -12.36 -3.05 -10.05
C ARG A 121 -11.79 -3.87 -11.20
N ILE A 122 -11.55 -5.17 -11.00
CA ILE A 122 -11.19 -6.10 -12.09
C ILE A 122 -12.24 -6.03 -13.21
N SER A 123 -13.52 -6.09 -12.86
CA SER A 123 -14.62 -6.05 -13.83
C SER A 123 -14.73 -4.69 -14.54
N LEU A 124 -14.53 -3.59 -13.81
CA LEU A 124 -14.50 -2.23 -14.36
C LEU A 124 -13.33 -2.01 -15.31
N CYS A 125 -12.16 -2.61 -15.09
CA CYS A 125 -11.03 -2.58 -16.04
C CYS A 125 -11.43 -3.16 -17.38
N GLY A 126 -12.10 -4.31 -17.40
CA GLY A 126 -12.64 -4.91 -18.64
C GLY A 126 -13.63 -4.00 -19.37
N LEU A 127 -14.55 -3.40 -18.62
CA LEU A 127 -15.55 -2.47 -19.16
C LEU A 127 -14.90 -1.22 -19.76
N THR A 128 -14.01 -0.55 -19.02
CA THR A 128 -13.42 0.73 -19.46
C THR A 128 -12.48 0.55 -20.65
N PHE A 129 -11.71 -0.54 -20.68
CA PHE A 129 -10.89 -0.88 -21.84
C PHE A 129 -11.74 -1.21 -23.08
N ALA A 130 -12.79 -2.02 -22.94
CA ALA A 130 -13.74 -2.29 -24.03
C ALA A 130 -14.44 -1.02 -24.52
N TYR A 131 -14.76 -0.09 -23.59
CA TYR A 131 -15.33 1.21 -23.95
C TYR A 131 -14.33 2.07 -24.74
N TYR A 132 -13.06 2.07 -24.34
CA TYR A 132 -11.97 2.70 -25.09
C TYR A 132 -11.89 2.13 -26.52
N LEU A 133 -11.78 0.81 -26.68
CA LEU A 133 -11.71 0.16 -27.99
C LEU A 133 -12.92 0.50 -28.86
N LYS A 134 -14.13 0.46 -28.29
CA LYS A 134 -15.37 0.83 -28.98
C LYS A 134 -15.32 2.27 -29.51
N LYS A 135 -14.81 3.22 -28.74
CA LYS A 135 -14.79 4.63 -29.10
C LYS A 135 -13.63 4.95 -30.02
N HIS A 136 -12.45 4.41 -29.75
CA HIS A 136 -11.25 4.65 -30.55
C HIS A 136 -11.38 4.10 -31.98
N PHE A 137 -11.87 2.85 -32.12
CA PHE A 137 -12.03 2.19 -33.41
C PHE A 137 -13.44 2.32 -34.01
N HIS A 138 -14.33 3.04 -33.38
CA HIS A 138 -15.72 3.22 -33.84
C HIS A 138 -16.45 1.89 -34.13
N THR A 139 -16.21 0.85 -33.35
CA THR A 139 -16.72 -0.50 -33.54
C THR A 139 -17.67 -0.96 -32.44
N ASN A 140 -18.58 -1.90 -32.77
CA ASN A 140 -19.39 -2.64 -31.79
C ASN A 140 -19.11 -4.16 -31.89
N HIS A 141 -17.98 -4.55 -32.45
CA HIS A 141 -17.62 -5.95 -32.59
C HIS A 141 -17.49 -6.64 -31.23
N PRO A 142 -18.04 -7.87 -31.05
CA PRO A 142 -17.95 -8.60 -29.78
C PRO A 142 -16.53 -8.80 -29.23
N ALA A 143 -15.52 -8.81 -30.10
CA ALA A 143 -14.11 -8.92 -29.70
C ALA A 143 -13.67 -7.86 -28.67
N ILE A 144 -14.36 -6.68 -28.58
CA ILE A 144 -14.04 -5.70 -27.53
C ILE A 144 -14.22 -6.30 -26.12
N ALA A 145 -15.12 -7.30 -25.95
CA ALA A 145 -15.30 -7.98 -24.68
C ALA A 145 -14.13 -8.92 -24.38
N VAL A 146 -13.63 -9.66 -25.37
CA VAL A 146 -12.49 -10.58 -25.21
C VAL A 146 -11.21 -9.80 -24.84
N PHE A 147 -10.92 -8.71 -25.55
CA PHE A 147 -9.77 -7.86 -25.26
C PHE A 147 -9.95 -7.08 -23.93
N GLY A 148 -11.19 -6.71 -23.58
CA GLY A 148 -11.52 -6.17 -22.25
C GLY A 148 -11.20 -7.15 -21.14
N THR A 149 -11.56 -8.42 -21.33
CA THR A 149 -11.22 -9.52 -20.39
C THR A 149 -9.71 -9.71 -20.30
N ALA A 150 -8.97 -9.65 -21.41
CA ALA A 150 -7.51 -9.77 -21.40
C ALA A 150 -6.82 -8.62 -20.62
N TYR A 151 -7.33 -7.40 -20.70
CA TYR A 151 -6.85 -6.29 -19.88
C TYR A 151 -7.17 -6.49 -18.40
N ALA A 152 -8.38 -6.93 -18.07
CA ALA A 152 -8.85 -7.19 -16.72
C ALA A 152 -8.12 -8.34 -16.02
N LEU A 153 -7.73 -9.39 -16.76
CA LEU A 153 -7.05 -10.60 -16.25
C LEU A 153 -5.56 -10.65 -16.65
N SER A 154 -4.94 -9.49 -16.86
CA SER A 154 -3.50 -9.39 -17.15
C SER A 154 -2.64 -9.79 -15.94
N ALA A 155 -1.38 -10.16 -16.18
CA ALA A 155 -0.43 -10.48 -15.10
C ALA A 155 -0.23 -9.30 -14.11
N PHE A 156 -0.35 -8.05 -14.57
CA PHE A 156 -0.36 -6.92 -13.64
C PHE A 156 -1.50 -7.02 -12.63
N MET A 157 -2.70 -7.36 -13.10
CA MET A 157 -3.85 -7.52 -12.21
C MET A 157 -3.71 -8.76 -11.32
N ALA A 158 -3.16 -9.86 -11.84
CA ALA A 158 -2.87 -11.06 -11.05
C ALA A 158 -1.87 -10.76 -9.91
N ALA A 159 -0.81 -10.00 -10.20
CA ALA A 159 0.21 -9.63 -9.23
C ALA A 159 -0.27 -8.61 -8.18
N TYR A 160 -1.13 -7.65 -8.58
CA TYR A 160 -1.38 -6.42 -7.81
C TYR A 160 -2.86 -6.12 -7.55
N ALA A 161 -3.81 -7.05 -7.79
CA ALA A 161 -5.23 -6.83 -7.50
C ALA A 161 -5.49 -6.54 -6.01
N TRP A 162 -4.70 -7.15 -5.12
CA TRP A 162 -4.74 -6.92 -3.68
C TRP A 162 -4.32 -5.49 -3.30
N ASN A 163 -3.51 -4.81 -4.14
CA ASN A 163 -3.12 -3.42 -3.93
C ASN A 163 -4.24 -2.48 -4.36
N VAL A 164 -5.30 -2.47 -3.57
CA VAL A 164 -6.57 -1.80 -3.91
C VAL A 164 -6.44 -0.30 -4.16
N MET A 165 -5.43 0.35 -3.61
CA MET A 165 -5.18 1.78 -3.83
C MET A 165 -4.71 2.10 -5.27
N TRP A 166 -4.13 1.12 -6.02
CA TRP A 166 -3.65 1.35 -7.39
C TRP A 166 -4.72 1.11 -8.45
N THR A 167 -5.64 0.21 -8.17
CA THR A 167 -6.53 -0.38 -9.18
C THR A 167 -7.54 0.61 -9.77
N ASP A 168 -7.90 1.70 -9.08
CA ASP A 168 -8.70 2.78 -9.64
C ASP A 168 -7.99 3.45 -10.84
N CYS A 169 -6.68 3.62 -10.77
CA CYS A 169 -5.88 4.17 -11.86
C CYS A 169 -5.92 3.28 -13.11
N LEU A 170 -5.95 1.95 -12.93
CA LEU A 170 -6.10 1.00 -14.05
C LEU A 170 -7.48 1.12 -14.70
N VAL A 171 -8.53 1.26 -13.89
CA VAL A 171 -9.90 1.49 -14.39
C VAL A 171 -9.97 2.80 -15.17
N LEU A 172 -9.29 3.85 -14.71
CA LEU A 172 -9.35 5.19 -15.30
C LEU A 172 -8.42 5.37 -16.50
N ALA A 173 -7.29 4.66 -16.57
CA ALA A 173 -6.29 4.83 -17.63
C ALA A 173 -6.87 4.75 -19.06
N PRO A 174 -7.72 3.77 -19.45
CA PRO A 174 -8.33 3.75 -20.77
C PRO A 174 -9.21 4.97 -21.05
N LEU A 175 -9.88 5.51 -20.02
CA LEU A 175 -10.73 6.69 -20.14
C LEU A 175 -9.91 7.98 -20.26
N ILE A 176 -8.79 8.09 -19.52
CA ILE A 176 -7.84 9.20 -19.58
C ILE A 176 -7.23 9.27 -20.99
N ILE A 177 -6.77 8.13 -21.53
CA ILE A 177 -6.18 8.05 -22.88
C ILE A 177 -7.22 8.40 -23.95
N LEU A 178 -8.46 7.91 -23.83
CA LEU A 178 -9.55 8.33 -24.71
C LEU A 178 -9.82 9.83 -24.59
N GLY A 179 -9.75 10.36 -23.37
CA GLY A 179 -9.93 11.78 -23.07
C GLY A 179 -8.89 12.67 -23.77
N VAL A 180 -7.59 12.28 -23.75
CA VAL A 180 -6.55 13.04 -24.45
C VAL A 180 -6.71 12.97 -25.97
N GLU A 181 -7.16 11.82 -26.51
CA GLU A 181 -7.49 11.73 -27.94
C GLU A 181 -8.62 12.67 -28.33
N GLN A 182 -9.70 12.74 -27.53
CA GLN A 182 -10.80 13.67 -27.76
C GLN A 182 -10.35 15.13 -27.60
N LEU A 183 -9.45 15.41 -26.63
CA LEU A 183 -8.88 16.74 -26.43
C LEU A 183 -8.09 17.23 -27.65
N VAL A 184 -7.31 16.35 -28.27
CA VAL A 184 -6.49 16.65 -29.45
C VAL A 184 -7.35 16.73 -30.70
N LYS A 185 -8.16 15.70 -30.99
CA LYS A 185 -8.91 15.54 -32.23
C LYS A 185 -10.22 16.35 -32.25
N GLU A 186 -10.96 16.33 -31.16
CA GLU A 186 -12.31 16.92 -31.04
C GLU A 186 -12.34 18.20 -30.20
N LYS A 187 -11.21 18.60 -29.61
CA LYS A 187 -11.08 19.73 -28.67
C LYS A 187 -11.98 19.62 -27.42
N LYS A 188 -12.45 18.40 -27.05
CA LYS A 188 -13.29 18.13 -25.87
C LYS A 188 -12.38 17.80 -24.68
N ALA A 189 -12.52 18.54 -23.57
CA ALA A 189 -11.65 18.43 -22.41
C ALA A 189 -12.26 17.67 -21.21
N ALA A 190 -13.60 17.56 -21.14
CA ALA A 190 -14.28 17.11 -19.93
C ALA A 190 -13.86 15.69 -19.50
N LEU A 191 -13.84 14.73 -20.44
CA LEU A 191 -13.43 13.36 -20.12
C LEU A 191 -12.00 13.32 -19.59
N TYR A 192 -11.07 13.99 -20.29
CA TYR A 192 -9.66 14.05 -19.92
C TYR A 192 -9.47 14.63 -18.51
N TYR A 193 -10.02 15.84 -18.29
CA TYR A 193 -9.87 16.52 -17.01
C TYR A 193 -10.46 15.72 -15.84
N VAL A 194 -11.73 15.26 -15.97
CA VAL A 194 -12.41 14.57 -14.88
C VAL A 194 -11.71 13.26 -14.53
N THR A 195 -11.35 12.44 -15.55
CA THR A 195 -10.74 11.14 -15.28
C THR A 195 -9.31 11.27 -14.78
N LEU A 196 -8.52 12.23 -15.27
CA LEU A 196 -7.16 12.47 -14.78
C LEU A 196 -7.18 13.04 -13.36
N ALA A 197 -8.03 14.03 -13.07
CA ALA A 197 -8.17 14.57 -11.72
C ALA A 197 -8.62 13.51 -10.72
N THR A 198 -9.58 12.64 -11.10
CA THR A 198 -10.01 11.52 -10.26
C THR A 198 -8.88 10.51 -10.02
N ALA A 199 -8.08 10.19 -11.04
CA ALA A 199 -6.94 9.29 -10.88
C ALA A 199 -5.89 9.86 -9.91
N ILE A 200 -5.55 11.16 -10.07
CA ILE A 200 -4.59 11.84 -9.19
C ILE A 200 -5.10 11.88 -7.74
N LEU A 201 -6.38 12.17 -7.52
CA LEU A 201 -7.00 12.13 -6.19
C LEU A 201 -7.05 10.72 -5.61
N SER A 202 -7.26 9.69 -6.43
CA SER A 202 -7.36 8.30 -5.96
C SER A 202 -6.00 7.69 -5.61
N ASN A 203 -4.97 7.96 -6.41
CA ASN A 203 -3.58 7.56 -6.17
C ASN A 203 -2.63 8.37 -7.04
N TYR A 204 -1.90 9.27 -6.43
CA TYR A 204 -0.96 10.15 -7.13
C TYR A 204 0.22 9.39 -7.74
N TYR A 205 0.71 8.36 -7.06
CA TYR A 205 1.91 7.63 -7.43
C TYR A 205 1.75 6.89 -8.77
N ILE A 206 0.68 6.12 -8.94
CA ILE A 206 0.35 5.48 -10.23
C ILE A 206 -0.02 6.53 -11.29
N SER A 207 -0.64 7.63 -10.87
CA SER A 207 -0.97 8.73 -11.78
C SER A 207 0.25 9.42 -12.37
N ILE A 208 1.40 9.49 -11.68
CA ILE A 208 2.67 9.97 -12.26
C ILE A 208 3.06 9.11 -13.47
N MET A 209 2.96 7.78 -13.37
CA MET A 209 3.25 6.86 -14.49
C MET A 209 2.29 7.09 -15.66
N ILE A 210 1.00 7.29 -15.38
CA ILE A 210 0.02 7.67 -16.40
C ILE A 210 0.42 9.00 -17.05
N CYS A 211 0.80 10.01 -16.27
CA CYS A 211 1.23 11.32 -16.82
C CYS A 211 2.47 11.19 -17.72
N ILE A 212 3.47 10.40 -17.35
CA ILE A 212 4.65 10.13 -18.20
C ILE A 212 4.22 9.47 -19.52
N PHE A 213 3.39 8.42 -19.44
CA PHE A 213 2.85 7.77 -20.62
C PHE A 213 2.04 8.75 -21.51
N LEU A 214 1.21 9.60 -20.91
CA LEU A 214 0.42 10.58 -21.65
C LEU A 214 1.27 11.58 -22.42
N VAL A 215 2.41 12.02 -21.86
CA VAL A 215 3.35 12.89 -22.60
C VAL A 215 3.87 12.17 -23.84
N LEU A 216 4.33 10.93 -23.70
CA LEU A 216 4.85 10.13 -24.82
C LEU A 216 3.75 9.83 -25.86
N TYR A 217 2.57 9.45 -25.42
CA TYR A 217 1.44 9.16 -26.29
C TYR A 217 0.91 10.44 -26.98
N PHE A 218 0.89 11.56 -26.29
CA PHE A 218 0.54 12.87 -26.86
C PHE A 218 1.47 13.27 -28.00
N LEU A 219 2.78 13.01 -27.90
CA LEU A 219 3.71 13.24 -29.00
C LEU A 219 3.33 12.42 -30.24
N ILE A 220 2.89 11.16 -30.07
CA ILE A 220 2.39 10.35 -31.18
C ILE A 220 1.15 10.98 -31.81
N LEU A 221 0.20 11.45 -31.00
CA LEU A 221 -1.00 12.13 -31.49
C LEU A 221 -0.66 13.42 -32.26
N LEU A 222 0.36 14.18 -31.82
CA LEU A 222 0.83 15.36 -32.53
C LEU A 222 1.51 15.03 -33.87
N LEU A 223 2.20 13.89 -33.98
CA LEU A 223 2.78 13.42 -35.25
C LEU A 223 1.67 13.07 -36.26
N GLU A 224 0.54 12.54 -35.80
CA GLU A 224 -0.61 12.20 -36.64
C GLU A 224 -1.43 13.43 -37.05
N GLN A 225 -1.38 14.51 -36.28
CA GLN A 225 -2.16 15.72 -36.53
C GLN A 225 -1.45 16.62 -37.58
N ARG A 226 -2.21 17.04 -38.59
CA ARG A 226 -1.68 17.90 -39.69
C ARG A 226 -1.63 19.37 -39.29
N GLU A 227 -2.64 19.88 -38.59
CA GLU A 227 -2.83 21.30 -38.27
C GLU A 227 -3.19 21.49 -36.79
N GLY A 228 -3.00 22.71 -36.27
CA GLY A 228 -3.45 23.11 -34.94
C GLY A 228 -2.62 22.52 -33.79
N LYS A 229 -1.38 22.08 -34.02
CA LYS A 229 -0.49 21.46 -33.03
C LYS A 229 -0.24 22.34 -31.81
N ILE A 230 0.04 23.63 -32.00
CA ILE A 230 0.28 24.58 -30.89
C ILE A 230 -0.95 24.67 -30.00
N GLY A 231 -2.15 24.78 -30.59
CA GLY A 231 -3.40 24.81 -29.83
C GLY A 231 -3.68 23.49 -29.10
N ALA A 232 -3.24 22.33 -29.62
CA ALA A 232 -3.31 21.05 -28.93
C ALA A 232 -2.34 21.02 -27.74
N CYS A 233 -1.11 21.50 -27.90
CA CYS A 233 -0.12 21.61 -26.82
C CYS A 233 -0.63 22.50 -25.68
N VAL A 234 -1.15 23.69 -26.01
CA VAL A 234 -1.71 24.61 -25.00
C VAL A 234 -2.88 23.98 -24.25
N ARG A 235 -3.80 23.30 -24.96
CA ARG A 235 -4.94 22.61 -24.30
C ARG A 235 -4.46 21.46 -23.42
N PHE A 236 -3.54 20.64 -23.90
CA PHE A 236 -2.99 19.53 -23.13
C PHE A 236 -2.34 20.04 -21.84
N ALA A 237 -1.44 21.01 -21.92
CA ALA A 237 -0.79 21.60 -20.76
C ALA A 237 -1.80 22.22 -19.81
N TRP A 238 -2.76 23.03 -20.32
CA TRP A 238 -3.75 23.72 -19.50
C TRP A 238 -4.62 22.74 -18.70
N TYR A 239 -5.22 21.73 -19.35
CA TYR A 239 -6.10 20.78 -18.65
C TYR A 239 -5.35 19.77 -17.79
N SER A 240 -4.09 19.46 -18.12
CA SER A 240 -3.22 18.67 -17.24
C SER A 240 -2.89 19.42 -15.96
N LEU A 241 -2.52 20.71 -16.06
CA LEU A 241 -2.25 21.55 -14.89
C LEU A 241 -3.50 21.74 -14.02
N LEU A 242 -4.68 21.96 -14.63
CA LEU A 242 -5.93 22.05 -13.88
C LEU A 242 -6.27 20.72 -13.19
N ALA A 243 -6.07 19.58 -13.83
CA ALA A 243 -6.31 18.26 -13.23
C ALA A 243 -5.37 18.01 -12.05
N GLY A 244 -4.07 18.29 -12.22
CA GLY A 244 -3.08 18.18 -11.15
C GLY A 244 -3.39 19.13 -9.99
N GLY A 245 -3.69 20.40 -10.30
CA GLY A 245 -4.06 21.39 -9.27
C GLY A 245 -5.36 21.05 -8.53
N THR A 246 -6.31 20.33 -9.17
CA THR A 246 -7.50 19.83 -8.48
C THR A 246 -7.14 18.76 -7.43
N GLY A 247 -6.04 18.03 -7.62
CA GLY A 247 -5.49 17.07 -6.64
C GLY A 247 -4.78 17.72 -5.45
N ALA A 248 -4.47 19.03 -5.49
CA ALA A 248 -3.62 19.71 -4.51
C ALA A 248 -4.11 19.59 -3.05
N VAL A 249 -5.42 19.44 -2.83
CA VAL A 249 -6.02 19.27 -1.49
C VAL A 249 -5.49 18.02 -0.77
N LEU A 250 -5.14 16.97 -1.50
CA LEU A 250 -4.51 15.75 -0.94
C LEU A 250 -2.99 15.74 -1.17
N LEU A 251 -2.54 16.19 -2.34
CA LEU A 251 -1.12 16.12 -2.73
C LEU A 251 -0.21 16.99 -1.86
N ILE A 252 -0.65 18.19 -1.44
CA ILE A 252 0.20 19.09 -0.65
C ILE A 252 0.40 18.56 0.77
N PRO A 253 -0.65 18.19 1.53
CA PRO A 253 -0.47 17.55 2.83
C PRO A 253 0.42 16.32 2.76
N GLU A 254 0.13 15.44 1.82
CA GLU A 254 0.87 14.20 1.67
C GLU A 254 2.34 14.42 1.33
N ALA A 255 2.68 15.39 0.45
CA ALA A 255 4.06 15.72 0.12
C ALA A 255 4.83 16.26 1.33
N ILE A 256 4.18 16.98 2.24
CA ILE A 256 4.79 17.48 3.48
C ILE A 256 5.08 16.31 4.41
N ILE A 257 4.09 15.47 4.71
CA ILE A 257 4.25 14.32 5.62
C ILE A 257 5.21 13.27 5.03
N LEU A 258 5.16 13.03 3.72
CA LEU A 258 6.13 12.13 3.04
C LEU A 258 7.59 12.65 3.21
N GLY A 259 7.77 13.98 3.32
CA GLY A 259 9.06 14.60 3.64
C GLY A 259 9.61 14.22 5.03
N GLU A 260 8.78 13.78 5.96
CA GLU A 260 9.17 13.31 7.31
C GLU A 260 9.35 11.77 7.36
N SER A 261 9.04 11.07 6.28
CA SER A 261 9.11 9.59 6.21
C SER A 261 10.48 9.07 5.76
N GLY A 262 10.67 7.77 5.89
CA GLY A 262 11.88 7.06 5.40
C GLY A 262 12.05 7.04 3.88
N SER A 263 11.13 7.65 3.13
CA SER A 263 11.18 7.75 1.67
C SER A 263 11.83 9.05 1.16
N GLN A 264 12.60 9.74 2.00
CA GLN A 264 13.27 10.99 1.67
C GLN A 264 14.45 10.82 0.70
N GLY A 265 14.63 11.84 -0.13
CA GLY A 265 15.82 12.07 -0.93
C GLY A 265 15.72 11.52 -2.36
N ILE A 266 16.01 12.41 -3.32
CA ILE A 266 16.17 12.04 -4.73
C ILE A 266 17.66 11.82 -4.99
N SER A 267 18.07 10.56 -5.15
CA SER A 267 19.45 10.24 -5.57
C SER A 267 19.43 9.58 -6.94
N PHE A 268 19.91 10.31 -7.96
CA PHE A 268 20.02 9.73 -9.31
C PHE A 268 21.03 8.59 -9.31
N PRO A 269 20.75 7.50 -10.05
CA PRO A 269 21.70 6.41 -10.24
C PRO A 269 23.03 6.95 -10.78
N SER A 270 24.16 6.52 -10.20
CA SER A 270 25.50 6.95 -10.58
C SER A 270 26.00 6.29 -11.88
N ALA A 271 25.43 5.15 -12.27
CA ALA A 271 25.77 4.38 -13.45
C ALA A 271 24.52 3.82 -14.13
N VAL A 272 24.64 3.54 -15.43
CA VAL A 272 23.58 2.84 -16.18
C VAL A 272 23.74 1.34 -15.96
N GLU A 273 22.71 0.73 -15.42
CA GLU A 273 22.65 -0.71 -15.15
C GLU A 273 21.47 -1.37 -15.87
N TRP A 274 21.64 -2.63 -16.25
CA TRP A 274 20.61 -3.47 -16.84
C TRP A 274 20.33 -4.62 -15.90
N TYR A 275 19.10 -4.72 -15.41
CA TYR A 275 18.69 -5.73 -14.44
C TYR A 275 18.67 -7.14 -15.05
N PHE A 276 18.24 -7.27 -16.31
CA PHE A 276 18.10 -8.53 -17.03
C PHE A 276 18.14 -8.33 -18.55
N ASN A 277 18.25 -9.43 -19.30
CA ASN A 277 18.17 -9.37 -20.74
C ASN A 277 16.72 -9.28 -21.24
N LEU A 278 16.51 -8.59 -22.36
CA LEU A 278 15.17 -8.41 -22.95
C LEU A 278 14.47 -9.72 -23.35
N LEU A 279 15.22 -10.78 -23.64
CA LEU A 279 14.63 -12.06 -24.01
C LEU A 279 13.95 -12.73 -22.81
N ALA A 280 14.60 -12.68 -21.64
CA ALA A 280 14.03 -13.16 -20.39
C ALA A 280 12.80 -12.33 -19.98
N GLU A 281 12.89 -11.00 -20.11
CA GLU A 281 11.75 -10.11 -19.85
C GLU A 281 10.55 -10.43 -20.72
N LEU A 282 10.75 -10.50 -22.06
CA LEU A 282 9.67 -10.82 -22.99
C LEU A 282 9.14 -12.25 -22.80
N GLY A 283 9.94 -13.17 -22.28
CA GLY A 283 9.51 -14.50 -21.86
C GLY A 283 8.41 -14.49 -20.81
N ARG A 284 8.30 -13.41 -20.01
CA ARG A 284 7.19 -13.22 -19.06
C ARG A 284 5.81 -12.98 -19.74
N GLN A 285 5.75 -12.95 -21.06
CA GLN A 285 4.49 -13.05 -21.84
C GLN A 285 3.97 -14.49 -21.98
N CYS A 286 4.73 -15.52 -21.55
CA CYS A 286 4.29 -16.90 -21.56
C CYS A 286 3.23 -17.16 -20.47
N ILE A 287 2.36 -18.15 -20.69
CA ILE A 287 1.36 -18.58 -19.70
C ILE A 287 2.05 -19.28 -18.52
N PHE A 288 1.47 -19.20 -17.32
CA PHE A 288 1.96 -19.81 -16.09
C PHE A 288 3.33 -19.31 -15.61
N VAL A 289 3.80 -18.20 -16.14
CA VAL A 289 4.93 -17.51 -15.52
C VAL A 289 4.44 -16.87 -14.22
N GLU A 290 5.06 -17.27 -13.13
CA GLU A 290 4.70 -16.77 -11.79
C GLU A 290 4.77 -15.24 -11.73
N THR A 291 3.78 -14.63 -11.07
CA THR A 291 3.79 -13.17 -10.84
C THR A 291 4.92 -12.82 -9.88
N TYR A 292 5.53 -11.67 -10.10
CA TYR A 292 6.67 -11.24 -9.30
C TYR A 292 6.35 -9.94 -8.55
N THR A 293 6.57 -9.95 -7.25
CA THR A 293 6.36 -8.80 -6.34
C THR A 293 7.58 -8.48 -5.49
N GLY A 294 8.68 -9.20 -5.67
CA GLY A 294 9.94 -9.06 -4.94
C GLY A 294 10.82 -7.90 -5.40
N ARG A 295 12.14 -8.02 -5.18
CA ARG A 295 13.13 -6.95 -5.36
C ARG A 295 13.86 -6.98 -6.71
N ASP A 296 13.76 -8.05 -7.51
CA ASP A 296 14.57 -8.26 -8.71
C ASP A 296 14.04 -7.55 -9.97
N HIS A 297 13.16 -6.59 -9.83
CA HIS A 297 12.64 -5.70 -10.89
C HIS A 297 11.85 -6.38 -12.02
N TRP A 298 11.48 -7.66 -11.95
CA TRP A 298 10.76 -8.38 -13.01
C TRP A 298 9.35 -7.79 -13.24
N PRO A 299 9.00 -7.36 -14.49
CA PRO A 299 7.68 -6.82 -14.78
C PRO A 299 6.62 -7.92 -14.97
N ASN A 300 5.38 -7.64 -14.59
CA ASN A 300 4.23 -8.51 -14.82
C ASN A 300 3.50 -8.06 -16.09
N ILE A 301 3.78 -8.70 -17.25
CA ILE A 301 3.39 -8.22 -18.58
C ILE A 301 2.49 -9.16 -19.39
N TYR A 302 2.21 -10.38 -18.92
CA TYR A 302 1.34 -11.31 -19.65
C TYR A 302 -0.07 -10.75 -19.86
N THR A 303 -0.59 -10.88 -21.08
CA THR A 303 -1.92 -10.43 -21.51
C THR A 303 -2.64 -11.44 -22.40
N GLY A 304 -2.18 -12.69 -22.36
CA GLY A 304 -2.61 -13.80 -23.21
C GLY A 304 -1.61 -14.12 -24.33
N VAL A 305 -1.36 -15.41 -24.56
CA VAL A 305 -0.45 -15.92 -25.60
C VAL A 305 -0.85 -15.44 -27.00
N PHE A 306 -2.15 -15.23 -27.23
CA PHE A 306 -2.64 -14.70 -28.51
C PHE A 306 -2.03 -13.33 -28.87
N THR A 307 -1.56 -12.56 -27.89
CA THR A 307 -0.94 -11.25 -28.13
C THR A 307 0.43 -11.38 -28.78
N LEU A 308 1.22 -12.41 -28.44
CA LEU A 308 2.47 -12.72 -29.11
C LEU A 308 2.25 -12.89 -30.63
N PHE A 309 1.23 -13.65 -30.96
CA PHE A 309 0.87 -13.93 -32.34
C PHE A 309 0.37 -12.69 -33.11
N LEU A 310 -0.52 -11.92 -32.47
CA LEU A 310 -1.13 -10.75 -33.11
C LEU A 310 -0.15 -9.58 -33.28
N ILE A 311 0.84 -9.41 -32.39
CA ILE A 311 1.84 -8.33 -32.55
C ILE A 311 2.75 -8.58 -33.75
N LEU A 312 3.12 -9.85 -34.04
CA LEU A 312 3.87 -10.19 -35.25
C LEU A 312 3.04 -9.97 -36.54
N LEU A 313 1.74 -10.30 -36.47
CA LEU A 313 0.82 -9.97 -37.56
C LEU A 313 0.64 -8.45 -37.72
N TYR A 314 0.71 -7.65 -36.64
CA TYR A 314 0.69 -6.18 -36.71
C TYR A 314 1.84 -5.65 -37.56
N LEU A 315 3.05 -6.16 -37.33
CA LEU A 315 4.25 -5.73 -38.05
C LEU A 315 4.13 -6.01 -39.55
N THR A 316 3.57 -7.16 -39.91
CA THR A 316 3.44 -7.61 -41.32
C THR A 316 2.16 -7.12 -42.02
N ASN A 317 1.19 -6.53 -41.27
CA ASN A 317 -0.09 -6.07 -41.79
C ASN A 317 0.09 -4.93 -42.80
N ARG A 318 -0.54 -5.06 -43.99
CA ARG A 318 -0.45 -4.05 -45.06
C ARG A 318 -1.56 -3.00 -45.01
N GLY A 319 -2.63 -3.24 -44.30
CA GLY A 319 -3.76 -2.31 -44.13
C GLY A 319 -3.43 -1.15 -43.19
N ILE A 320 -2.44 -1.33 -42.32
CA ILE A 320 -2.03 -0.31 -41.34
C ILE A 320 -0.75 0.39 -41.85
N SER A 321 -0.84 1.71 -42.00
CA SER A 321 0.29 2.52 -42.52
C SER A 321 1.50 2.51 -41.58
N TRP A 322 2.71 2.41 -42.11
CA TRP A 322 3.96 2.49 -41.36
C TRP A 322 4.12 3.81 -40.56
N LYS A 323 3.57 4.91 -41.05
CA LYS A 323 3.55 6.19 -40.33
C LYS A 323 2.77 6.09 -38.99
N LYS A 324 1.79 5.18 -38.90
CA LYS A 324 1.06 4.92 -37.66
C LYS A 324 1.73 3.81 -36.83
N LYS A 325 2.23 2.76 -37.48
CA LYS A 325 2.85 1.62 -36.79
C LYS A 325 4.11 2.04 -36.05
N LEU A 326 5.06 2.67 -36.75
CA LEU A 326 6.40 2.92 -36.23
C LEU A 326 6.43 3.66 -34.90
N PRO A 327 5.72 4.80 -34.72
CA PRO A 327 5.74 5.50 -33.43
C PRO A 327 5.17 4.66 -32.28
N ARG A 328 4.12 3.85 -32.54
CA ARG A 328 3.50 2.99 -31.51
C ARG A 328 4.37 1.81 -31.14
N VAL A 329 5.01 1.16 -32.13
CA VAL A 329 5.96 0.07 -31.89
C VAL A 329 7.19 0.59 -31.16
N LEU A 330 7.69 1.79 -31.50
CA LEU A 330 8.81 2.41 -30.79
C LEU A 330 8.43 2.73 -29.33
N LEU A 331 7.20 3.19 -29.07
CA LEU A 331 6.73 3.41 -27.70
C LEU A 331 6.64 2.09 -26.93
N LEU A 332 6.10 1.02 -27.53
CA LEU A 332 6.02 -0.29 -26.90
C LEU A 332 7.42 -0.85 -26.59
N ALA A 333 8.37 -0.73 -27.54
CA ALA A 333 9.75 -1.14 -27.35
C ALA A 333 10.47 -0.29 -26.29
N PHE A 334 10.22 1.04 -26.25
CA PHE A 334 10.75 1.92 -25.20
C PHE A 334 10.25 1.51 -23.82
N MET A 335 8.97 1.16 -23.69
CA MET A 335 8.41 0.67 -22.41
C MET A 335 9.06 -0.65 -21.99
N ALA A 336 9.26 -1.60 -22.92
CA ALA A 336 9.98 -2.83 -22.63
C ALA A 336 11.42 -2.53 -22.17
N LEU A 337 12.18 -1.70 -22.87
CA LEU A 337 13.52 -1.29 -22.46
C LEU A 337 13.54 -0.61 -21.07
N SER A 338 12.44 0.08 -20.71
CA SER A 338 12.36 0.79 -19.43
C SER A 338 12.19 -0.11 -18.22
N PHE A 339 11.73 -1.33 -18.37
CA PHE A 339 11.67 -2.30 -17.26
C PHE A 339 13.05 -2.86 -16.91
N ALA A 340 13.90 -3.02 -17.92
CA ALA A 340 15.24 -3.61 -17.76
C ALA A 340 16.31 -2.60 -17.34
N ASN A 341 16.07 -1.30 -17.44
CA ASN A 341 17.06 -0.24 -17.26
C ASN A 341 16.79 0.60 -16.02
N ASN A 342 17.77 0.68 -15.10
CA ASN A 342 17.65 1.37 -13.81
C ASN A 342 17.30 2.87 -13.92
N MET A 343 17.88 3.59 -14.91
CA MET A 343 17.61 5.03 -15.09
C MET A 343 16.17 5.28 -15.51
N LEU A 344 15.64 4.45 -16.42
CA LEU A 344 14.28 4.57 -16.90
C LEU A 344 13.29 4.09 -15.85
N ASP A 345 13.61 3.04 -15.13
CA ASP A 345 12.82 2.54 -13.99
C ASP A 345 12.67 3.63 -12.93
N PHE A 346 13.76 4.27 -12.52
CA PHE A 346 13.79 5.41 -11.61
C PHE A 346 12.87 6.56 -12.07
N ILE A 347 12.91 6.92 -13.36
CA ILE A 347 12.05 7.99 -13.92
C ILE A 347 10.57 7.58 -13.87
N TRP A 348 10.23 6.34 -14.27
CA TRP A 348 8.85 5.85 -14.22
C TRP A 348 8.27 5.86 -12.81
N HIS A 349 9.09 5.59 -11.81
CA HIS A 349 8.70 5.55 -10.40
C HIS A 349 8.73 6.92 -9.70
N GLY A 350 8.75 8.03 -10.47
CA GLY A 350 8.70 9.38 -9.92
C GLY A 350 9.99 9.83 -9.26
N LEU A 351 11.14 9.41 -9.80
CA LEU A 351 12.49 9.70 -9.30
C LEU A 351 12.79 9.01 -7.96
N HIS A 352 12.29 7.79 -7.82
CA HIS A 352 12.50 6.92 -6.67
C HIS A 352 12.69 5.46 -7.12
N PHE A 353 13.48 4.67 -6.38
CA PHE A 353 13.57 3.23 -6.60
C PHE A 353 12.55 2.49 -5.74
N PRO A 354 11.71 1.62 -6.30
CA PRO A 354 10.85 0.76 -5.51
C PRO A 354 11.70 -0.30 -4.80
N ASP A 355 11.52 -0.45 -3.49
CA ASP A 355 12.18 -1.52 -2.72
C ASP A 355 11.61 -2.92 -3.05
N SER A 356 10.39 -2.97 -3.58
CA SER A 356 9.66 -4.16 -4.02
C SER A 356 8.52 -3.74 -4.95
N LEU A 357 7.72 -4.69 -5.42
CA LEU A 357 6.58 -4.46 -6.31
C LEU A 357 6.99 -3.74 -7.61
N PRO A 358 7.86 -4.36 -8.43
CA PRO A 358 8.48 -3.72 -9.59
C PRO A 358 7.54 -3.59 -10.79
N GLY A 359 7.98 -2.80 -11.78
CA GLY A 359 7.30 -2.71 -13.06
C GLY A 359 5.87 -2.16 -12.95
N ARG A 360 5.64 -1.22 -12.03
CA ARG A 360 4.31 -0.67 -11.72
C ARG A 360 3.64 0.03 -12.91
N GLN A 361 4.40 0.42 -13.94
CA GLN A 361 3.92 0.97 -15.21
C GLN A 361 3.51 -0.11 -16.24
N SER A 362 3.66 -1.41 -15.95
CA SER A 362 3.44 -2.50 -16.93
C SER A 362 1.98 -2.62 -17.40
N PHE A 363 0.99 -2.12 -16.63
CA PHE A 363 -0.39 -2.05 -17.12
C PHE A 363 -0.56 -1.12 -18.33
N LEU A 364 0.27 -0.09 -18.49
CA LEU A 364 0.27 0.80 -19.66
C LEU A 364 0.90 0.14 -20.88
N TYR A 365 1.94 -0.70 -20.66
CA TYR A 365 2.48 -1.59 -21.68
C TYR A 365 1.40 -2.57 -22.17
N SER A 366 0.74 -3.26 -21.24
CA SER A 366 -0.36 -4.18 -21.53
C SER A 366 -1.50 -3.50 -22.28
N PHE A 367 -1.88 -2.29 -21.87
CA PHE A 367 -2.87 -1.46 -22.57
C PHE A 367 -2.45 -1.22 -24.03
N LEU A 368 -1.23 -0.74 -24.27
CA LEU A 368 -0.75 -0.43 -25.61
C LEU A 368 -0.65 -1.69 -26.47
N LEU A 369 -0.09 -2.78 -25.95
CA LEU A 369 0.02 -4.06 -26.65
C LEU A 369 -1.35 -4.57 -27.10
N LEU A 370 -2.34 -4.58 -26.20
CA LEU A 370 -3.71 -5.01 -26.51
C LEU A 370 -4.39 -4.12 -27.55
N VAL A 371 -4.13 -2.80 -27.53
CA VAL A 371 -4.65 -1.87 -28.55
C VAL A 371 -4.09 -2.20 -29.93
N LEU A 372 -2.77 -2.47 -30.05
CA LEU A 372 -2.13 -2.85 -31.32
C LEU A 372 -2.64 -4.22 -31.81
N CYS A 373 -2.82 -5.16 -30.90
CA CYS A 373 -3.39 -6.48 -31.21
C CYS A 373 -4.86 -6.36 -31.69
N PHE A 374 -5.66 -5.49 -31.07
CA PHE A 374 -7.03 -5.26 -31.51
C PHE A 374 -7.09 -4.55 -32.87
N GLU A 375 -6.21 -3.60 -33.15
CA GLU A 375 -6.08 -2.98 -34.50
C GLU A 375 -5.73 -4.06 -35.55
N THR A 376 -4.82 -4.99 -35.21
CA THR A 376 -4.49 -6.15 -36.05
C THR A 376 -5.71 -7.01 -36.32
N PHE A 377 -6.47 -7.34 -35.26
CA PHE A 377 -7.69 -8.15 -35.38
C PHE A 377 -8.70 -7.51 -36.36
N LEU A 378 -8.92 -6.21 -36.31
CA LEU A 378 -9.81 -5.49 -37.21
C LEU A 378 -9.31 -5.54 -38.68
N HIS A 379 -8.02 -5.64 -38.88
CA HIS A 379 -7.34 -5.63 -40.18
C HIS A 379 -6.78 -6.98 -40.60
N LEU A 380 -7.27 -8.11 -40.03
CA LEU A 380 -6.79 -9.47 -40.34
C LEU A 380 -6.89 -9.82 -41.84
N LYS A 381 -7.87 -9.30 -42.56
CA LYS A 381 -8.09 -9.54 -44.00
C LYS A 381 -6.95 -9.01 -44.87
N GLU A 382 -6.22 -8.03 -44.44
CA GLU A 382 -5.06 -7.43 -45.12
C GLU A 382 -3.76 -8.22 -44.90
N ASN A 383 -3.72 -9.14 -43.91
CA ASN A 383 -2.69 -10.18 -43.84
C ASN A 383 -3.02 -11.34 -44.79
N ARG A 384 -2.03 -12.14 -45.11
CA ARG A 384 -2.18 -13.37 -45.91
C ARG A 384 -1.91 -14.59 -45.03
N TRP A 385 -2.43 -15.76 -45.42
CA TRP A 385 -2.27 -17.00 -44.66
C TRP A 385 -0.81 -17.36 -44.37
N TYR A 386 0.14 -17.05 -45.28
CA TYR A 386 1.55 -17.30 -44.99
C TYR A 386 2.19 -16.41 -43.93
N HIS A 387 1.60 -15.20 -43.64
CA HIS A 387 2.03 -14.40 -42.48
C HIS A 387 1.75 -15.12 -41.17
N VAL A 388 0.71 -15.99 -41.13
CA VAL A 388 0.42 -16.85 -39.96
C VAL A 388 1.54 -17.87 -39.78
N LEU A 389 2.03 -18.49 -40.86
CA LEU A 389 3.16 -19.44 -40.78
C LEU A 389 4.47 -18.75 -40.38
N VAL A 390 4.70 -17.52 -40.87
CA VAL A 390 5.89 -16.73 -40.45
C VAL A 390 5.78 -16.37 -38.96
N ALA A 391 4.61 -15.94 -38.49
CA ALA A 391 4.41 -15.67 -37.08
C ALA A 391 4.62 -16.92 -36.21
N LEU A 392 4.07 -18.07 -36.64
CA LEU A 392 4.27 -19.35 -35.95
C LEU A 392 5.75 -19.72 -35.79
N VAL A 393 6.54 -19.55 -36.86
CA VAL A 393 7.99 -19.84 -36.84
C VAL A 393 8.73 -18.87 -35.93
N LEU A 394 8.39 -17.57 -36.00
CA LEU A 394 9.04 -16.54 -35.17
C LEU A 394 8.68 -16.68 -33.69
N ASP A 395 7.41 -16.96 -33.34
CA ASP A 395 6.98 -17.22 -31.97
C ASP A 395 7.60 -18.49 -31.41
N GLY A 396 7.71 -19.58 -32.26
CA GLY A 396 8.40 -20.80 -31.88
C GLY A 396 9.89 -20.57 -31.63
N ALA A 397 10.55 -19.79 -32.50
CA ALA A 397 11.95 -19.42 -32.31
C ALA A 397 12.17 -18.56 -31.09
N PHE A 398 11.31 -17.57 -30.86
CA PHE A 398 11.30 -16.71 -29.65
C PHE A 398 11.12 -17.56 -28.39
N LEU A 399 10.10 -18.43 -28.37
CA LEU A 399 9.80 -19.26 -27.22
C LEU A 399 10.94 -20.21 -26.88
N TYR A 400 11.55 -20.86 -27.91
CA TYR A 400 12.72 -21.69 -27.72
C TYR A 400 13.93 -20.92 -27.20
N ALA A 401 14.15 -19.71 -27.74
CA ALA A 401 15.23 -18.82 -27.30
C ALA A 401 15.02 -18.36 -25.85
N ALA A 402 13.80 -17.96 -25.51
CA ALA A 402 13.43 -17.55 -24.16
C ALA A 402 13.63 -18.71 -23.17
N TYR A 403 13.16 -19.91 -23.49
CA TYR A 403 13.35 -21.10 -22.65
C TYR A 403 14.83 -21.51 -22.50
N ARG A 404 15.66 -21.37 -23.56
CA ARG A 404 17.04 -21.87 -23.57
C ARG A 404 18.06 -20.88 -23.01
N TRP A 405 17.82 -19.57 -23.15
CA TRP A 405 18.80 -18.53 -22.86
C TRP A 405 18.32 -17.50 -21.80
N SER A 406 17.09 -17.60 -21.30
CA SER A 406 16.72 -16.96 -20.04
C SER A 406 17.14 -17.84 -18.87
N ASP A 407 17.36 -17.26 -17.71
CA ASP A 407 17.61 -18.02 -16.48
C ASP A 407 16.44 -18.97 -16.22
N SER A 408 16.75 -20.25 -16.03
CA SER A 408 15.82 -21.38 -16.09
C SER A 408 14.75 -21.40 -14.98
N GLU A 409 14.89 -20.56 -13.96
CA GLU A 409 13.92 -20.47 -12.86
C GLU A 409 12.66 -19.67 -13.25
N LEU A 410 12.73 -18.83 -14.29
CA LEU A 410 11.62 -17.94 -14.68
C LEU A 410 10.63 -18.56 -15.67
N ILE A 411 11.07 -19.49 -16.53
CA ILE A 411 10.21 -20.13 -17.52
C ILE A 411 10.37 -21.65 -17.36
N GLY A 412 9.47 -22.25 -16.59
CA GLY A 412 9.42 -23.70 -16.40
C GLY A 412 9.02 -24.47 -17.68
N SER A 413 9.23 -25.78 -17.68
CA SER A 413 8.83 -26.68 -18.78
C SER A 413 7.32 -26.55 -19.09
N ASP A 414 6.49 -26.45 -18.06
CA ASP A 414 5.03 -26.40 -18.19
C ASP A 414 4.58 -25.10 -18.86
N SER A 415 5.19 -23.97 -18.50
CA SER A 415 4.97 -22.69 -19.18
C SER A 415 5.38 -22.76 -20.66
N PHE A 416 6.56 -23.35 -20.96
CA PHE A 416 7.05 -23.52 -22.32
C PHE A 416 6.10 -24.37 -23.18
N PHE A 417 5.77 -25.59 -22.74
CA PHE A 417 4.93 -26.50 -23.50
C PHE A 417 3.50 -25.98 -23.67
N THR A 418 2.92 -25.42 -22.61
CA THR A 418 1.55 -24.86 -22.66
C THR A 418 1.49 -23.65 -23.59
N THR A 419 2.47 -22.73 -23.53
CA THR A 419 2.58 -21.62 -24.46
C THR A 419 2.69 -22.10 -25.90
N ALA A 420 3.54 -23.12 -26.17
CA ALA A 420 3.69 -23.70 -27.50
C ALA A 420 2.38 -24.30 -28.03
N VAL A 421 1.63 -25.01 -27.21
CA VAL A 421 0.29 -25.55 -27.57
C VAL A 421 -0.66 -24.43 -27.95
N PHE A 422 -0.78 -23.35 -27.15
CA PHE A 422 -1.66 -22.22 -27.48
C PHE A 422 -1.23 -21.50 -28.76
N ILE A 423 0.08 -21.30 -29.01
CA ILE A 423 0.60 -20.73 -30.25
C ILE A 423 0.13 -21.58 -31.47
N VAL A 424 0.27 -22.90 -31.39
CA VAL A 424 -0.16 -23.81 -32.47
C VAL A 424 -1.68 -23.77 -32.66
N VAL A 425 -2.47 -23.78 -31.57
CA VAL A 425 -3.94 -23.68 -31.64
C VAL A 425 -4.37 -22.39 -32.32
N TYR A 426 -3.79 -21.24 -31.95
CA TYR A 426 -4.10 -19.96 -32.60
C TYR A 426 -3.68 -19.93 -34.06
N ALA A 427 -2.53 -20.51 -34.42
CA ALA A 427 -2.11 -20.63 -35.80
C ALA A 427 -3.11 -21.44 -36.62
N VAL A 428 -3.53 -22.61 -36.10
CA VAL A 428 -4.51 -23.48 -36.79
C VAL A 428 -5.86 -22.76 -36.95
N LEU A 429 -6.39 -22.13 -35.88
CA LEU A 429 -7.64 -21.39 -35.94
C LEU A 429 -7.58 -20.27 -36.98
N LEU A 430 -6.48 -19.51 -37.03
CA LEU A 430 -6.31 -18.47 -38.04
C LEU A 430 -6.16 -19.01 -39.46
N LEU A 431 -5.49 -20.12 -39.67
CA LEU A 431 -5.41 -20.77 -41.00
C LEU A 431 -6.78 -21.23 -41.47
N VAL A 432 -7.60 -21.83 -40.56
CA VAL A 432 -9.00 -22.20 -40.86
C VAL A 432 -9.83 -20.97 -41.20
N TRP A 433 -9.61 -19.85 -40.44
CA TRP A 433 -10.29 -18.60 -40.72
C TRP A 433 -9.98 -18.07 -42.14
N TYR A 434 -8.70 -18.10 -42.56
CA TYR A 434 -8.30 -17.66 -43.93
C TYR A 434 -8.89 -18.50 -45.03
N GLY A 435 -8.98 -19.82 -44.87
CA GLY A 435 -9.55 -20.76 -45.84
C GLY A 435 -11.10 -20.81 -45.80
N GLY A 436 -11.71 -20.23 -44.71
CA GLY A 436 -13.12 -20.43 -44.44
C GLY A 436 -14.08 -19.47 -45.14
N THR A 437 -15.35 -19.91 -45.31
CA THR A 437 -16.47 -19.07 -45.68
C THR A 437 -16.84 -18.07 -44.55
N ALA A 438 -17.73 -17.12 -44.81
CA ALA A 438 -18.16 -16.16 -43.76
C ALA A 438 -18.70 -16.87 -42.50
N LYS A 439 -19.54 -17.91 -42.65
CA LYS A 439 -20.05 -18.70 -41.52
C LYS A 439 -18.93 -19.41 -40.75
N VAL A 440 -17.93 -19.98 -41.46
CA VAL A 440 -16.79 -20.61 -40.82
C VAL A 440 -15.99 -19.58 -40.01
N ARG A 441 -15.82 -18.38 -40.54
CA ARG A 441 -15.14 -17.28 -39.82
C ARG A 441 -15.83 -16.88 -38.51
N ASP A 442 -17.18 -16.87 -38.54
CA ASP A 442 -17.97 -16.57 -37.33
C ASP A 442 -17.82 -17.67 -36.27
N TYR A 443 -17.81 -18.96 -36.66
CA TYR A 443 -17.57 -20.09 -35.77
C TYR A 443 -16.12 -20.07 -35.23
N VAL A 444 -15.13 -19.81 -36.09
CA VAL A 444 -13.73 -19.69 -35.66
C VAL A 444 -13.54 -18.55 -34.66
N PHE A 445 -14.18 -17.39 -34.88
CA PHE A 445 -14.16 -16.29 -33.91
C PHE A 445 -14.75 -16.71 -32.56
N LEU A 446 -15.89 -17.41 -32.56
CA LEU A 446 -16.50 -17.90 -31.31
C LEU A 446 -15.55 -18.89 -30.58
N ILE A 447 -15.00 -19.86 -31.28
CA ILE A 447 -14.08 -20.87 -30.71
C ILE A 447 -12.83 -20.15 -30.19
N THR A 448 -12.23 -19.25 -30.96
CA THR A 448 -11.05 -18.48 -30.54
C THR A 448 -11.36 -17.66 -29.29
N SER A 449 -12.54 -17.04 -29.22
CA SER A 449 -12.96 -16.27 -28.02
C SER A 449 -13.05 -17.15 -26.77
N ILE A 450 -13.60 -18.37 -26.91
CA ILE A 450 -13.67 -19.34 -25.81
C ILE A 450 -12.26 -19.75 -25.39
N VAL A 451 -11.39 -20.08 -26.34
CA VAL A 451 -10.00 -20.50 -26.07
C VAL A 451 -9.25 -19.39 -25.34
N VAL A 452 -9.33 -18.13 -25.80
CA VAL A 452 -8.67 -16.98 -25.15
C VAL A 452 -9.21 -16.76 -23.74
N ILE A 453 -10.54 -16.80 -23.54
CA ILE A 453 -11.13 -16.62 -22.23
C ILE A 453 -10.71 -17.76 -21.28
N THR A 454 -10.69 -19.00 -21.75
CA THR A 454 -10.23 -20.16 -20.97
C THR A 454 -8.76 -20.03 -20.60
N GLU A 455 -7.90 -19.67 -21.56
CA GLU A 455 -6.48 -19.42 -21.32
C GLU A 455 -6.26 -18.37 -20.21
N LEU A 456 -6.91 -17.21 -20.37
CA LEU A 456 -6.81 -16.12 -19.39
C LEU A 456 -7.33 -16.51 -18.00
N THR A 457 -8.43 -17.30 -17.96
CA THR A 457 -9.01 -17.79 -16.70
C THR A 457 -8.04 -18.72 -15.99
N ILE A 458 -7.51 -19.72 -16.66
CA ILE A 458 -6.58 -20.68 -16.06
C ILE A 458 -5.29 -19.98 -15.59
N ASN A 459 -4.76 -19.06 -16.39
CA ASN A 459 -3.59 -18.29 -15.97
C ASN A 459 -3.86 -17.44 -14.73
N PHE A 460 -5.00 -16.73 -14.69
CA PHE A 460 -5.36 -15.84 -13.58
C PHE A 460 -5.67 -16.62 -12.31
N ASP A 461 -6.24 -17.80 -12.42
CA ASP A 461 -6.48 -18.75 -11.33
C ASP A 461 -5.16 -19.25 -10.72
N MET A 462 -4.21 -19.62 -11.57
CA MET A 462 -2.91 -20.16 -11.16
C MET A 462 -1.92 -19.13 -10.64
N THR A 463 -2.06 -17.84 -11.03
CA THR A 463 -1.03 -16.81 -10.78
C THR A 463 -1.54 -15.61 -10.01
N GLY A 464 -2.81 -15.57 -9.65
CA GLY A 464 -3.43 -14.44 -8.95
C GLY A 464 -4.48 -14.87 -7.94
N LEU A 465 -5.02 -13.91 -7.19
CA LEU A 465 -6.05 -14.13 -6.17
C LEU A 465 -5.69 -15.17 -5.10
N ASP A 466 -4.44 -15.19 -4.64
CA ASP A 466 -4.05 -16.01 -3.48
C ASP A 466 -4.89 -15.69 -2.26
N THR A 467 -5.00 -16.62 -1.35
CA THR A 467 -5.89 -16.50 -0.19
C THR A 467 -5.20 -16.85 1.12
N VAL A 468 -5.68 -16.22 2.20
CA VAL A 468 -5.28 -16.53 3.56
C VAL A 468 -6.49 -16.98 4.39
N SER A 469 -6.24 -17.57 5.58
CA SER A 469 -7.32 -17.95 6.49
C SER A 469 -8.02 -16.72 7.06
N ARG A 470 -9.30 -16.53 6.71
CA ARG A 470 -10.18 -15.53 7.32
C ARG A 470 -10.40 -15.81 8.79
N THR A 471 -10.64 -17.07 9.13
CA THR A 471 -10.91 -17.52 10.50
C THR A 471 -9.74 -17.15 11.42
N SER A 472 -8.49 -17.35 10.98
CA SER A 472 -7.32 -16.94 11.74
C SER A 472 -7.20 -15.40 11.86
N TYR A 473 -7.55 -14.64 10.82
CA TYR A 473 -7.48 -13.19 10.86
C TYR A 473 -8.46 -12.56 11.82
N VAL A 474 -9.70 -13.05 11.86
CA VAL A 474 -10.75 -12.53 12.76
C VAL A 474 -10.80 -13.26 14.12
N LYS A 475 -9.90 -14.22 14.34
CA LYS A 475 -9.83 -14.95 15.60
C LYS A 475 -9.67 -13.98 16.76
N ASP A 476 -10.40 -14.23 17.83
CA ASP A 476 -10.36 -13.53 19.11
C ASP A 476 -10.81 -12.04 19.08
N TRP A 477 -11.24 -11.46 17.94
CA TRP A 477 -11.70 -10.06 17.87
C TRP A 477 -12.74 -9.69 18.92
N LYS A 478 -13.69 -10.59 19.20
CA LYS A 478 -14.70 -10.36 20.22
C LYS A 478 -14.11 -10.38 21.63
N ASP A 479 -13.13 -11.22 21.88
CA ASP A 479 -12.45 -11.32 23.17
C ASP A 479 -11.58 -10.07 23.39
N TYR A 480 -10.89 -9.57 22.36
CA TYR A 480 -10.21 -8.27 22.39
C TYR A 480 -11.18 -7.12 22.71
N GLU A 481 -12.33 -7.04 22.00
CA GLU A 481 -13.36 -6.01 22.27
C GLU A 481 -13.80 -6.06 23.74
N ASN A 482 -14.05 -7.25 24.29
CA ASN A 482 -14.50 -7.43 25.67
C ASN A 482 -13.46 -6.96 26.71
N VAL A 483 -12.17 -7.28 26.52
CA VAL A 483 -11.13 -6.87 27.49
C VAL A 483 -10.80 -5.37 27.37
N LEU A 484 -10.84 -4.79 26.17
CA LEU A 484 -10.68 -3.36 25.94
C LEU A 484 -11.82 -2.54 26.54
N GLU A 485 -13.06 -3.03 26.50
CA GLU A 485 -14.19 -2.39 27.19
C GLU A 485 -13.99 -2.37 28.71
N GLN A 486 -13.38 -3.42 29.27
CA GLN A 486 -13.06 -3.47 30.71
C GLN A 486 -11.99 -2.42 31.07
N ALA A 487 -10.95 -2.26 30.23
CA ALA A 487 -9.96 -1.19 30.41
C ALA A 487 -10.62 0.19 30.41
N LYS A 488 -11.40 0.49 29.35
CA LYS A 488 -12.12 1.77 29.22
C LYS A 488 -13.04 2.03 30.42
N LYS A 489 -13.76 1.02 30.90
CA LYS A 489 -14.61 1.16 32.09
C LYS A 489 -13.79 1.49 33.34
N LYS A 490 -12.69 0.78 33.60
CA LYS A 490 -11.80 1.03 34.74
C LYS A 490 -11.25 2.45 34.72
N GLU A 491 -10.77 2.94 33.55
CA GLU A 491 -10.23 4.30 33.43
C GLU A 491 -11.33 5.38 33.64
N SER A 492 -12.52 5.16 33.08
CA SER A 492 -13.64 6.09 33.25
C SER A 492 -14.16 6.19 34.70
N GLU A 493 -13.94 5.16 35.52
CA GLU A 493 -14.25 5.18 36.96
C GLU A 493 -13.21 6.01 37.74
N ASN A 494 -11.97 6.07 37.25
CA ASN A 494 -10.88 6.79 37.89
C ASN A 494 -10.81 8.28 37.52
N SER A 495 -11.05 8.62 36.24
CA SER A 495 -11.02 9.98 35.73
C SER A 495 -12.05 10.18 34.60
N ALA A 496 -12.61 11.39 34.52
CA ALA A 496 -13.50 11.80 33.45
C ALA A 496 -12.75 11.97 32.11
N VAL A 497 -11.45 12.31 32.18
CA VAL A 497 -10.57 12.47 31.01
C VAL A 497 -9.31 11.64 31.26
N TYR A 498 -9.02 10.76 30.33
CA TYR A 498 -7.87 9.86 30.44
C TYR A 498 -7.24 9.61 29.04
N PHE A 499 -5.97 9.26 29.05
CA PHE A 499 -5.23 8.78 27.90
C PHE A 499 -4.32 7.62 28.34
N TYR A 500 -4.28 6.57 27.56
CA TYR A 500 -3.35 5.45 27.73
C TYR A 500 -3.16 4.71 26.40
N ARG A 501 -2.05 4.00 26.27
CA ARG A 501 -1.82 3.06 25.18
C ARG A 501 -1.92 1.63 25.64
N THR A 502 -2.30 0.78 24.70
CA THR A 502 -2.37 -0.68 24.84
C THR A 502 -1.51 -1.30 23.74
N GLU A 503 -0.87 -2.43 24.03
CA GLU A 503 -0.14 -3.22 23.04
C GLU A 503 -0.50 -4.68 23.13
N GLU A 504 -0.44 -5.39 22.00
CA GLU A 504 -0.58 -6.84 21.92
C GLU A 504 0.79 -7.51 21.93
N MET A 505 0.95 -8.59 22.70
CA MET A 505 2.18 -9.39 22.72
C MET A 505 2.32 -10.21 21.43
N GLU A 506 1.24 -10.88 21.03
CA GLU A 506 1.15 -11.74 19.84
C GLU A 506 0.39 -11.01 18.72
N ARG A 507 1.04 -10.04 18.08
CA ARG A 507 0.43 -9.22 17.03
C ARG A 507 0.20 -10.01 15.73
N LYS A 508 -0.93 -9.79 15.09
CA LYS A 508 -1.20 -10.24 13.71
C LYS A 508 -0.52 -9.30 12.71
N THR A 509 -0.61 -8.00 13.00
CA THR A 509 0.01 -6.93 12.20
C THR A 509 0.63 -5.88 13.12
N LYS A 510 1.43 -4.96 12.55
CA LYS A 510 1.89 -3.78 13.31
C LYS A 510 0.84 -2.63 13.31
N ASN A 511 -0.39 -2.90 12.89
CA ASN A 511 -1.52 -1.96 12.88
C ASN A 511 -2.77 -2.55 13.54
N ASP A 512 -2.62 -3.52 14.44
CA ASP A 512 -3.74 -4.18 15.12
C ASP A 512 -4.58 -3.21 15.96
N ALA A 513 -3.96 -2.12 16.43
CA ALA A 513 -4.65 -1.04 17.11
C ALA A 513 -5.76 -0.40 16.26
N ALA A 514 -5.53 -0.20 14.97
CA ALA A 514 -6.53 0.30 14.04
C ALA A 514 -7.63 -0.74 13.71
N LEU A 515 -7.36 -2.04 13.86
CA LEU A 515 -8.37 -3.10 13.73
C LEU A 515 -9.29 -3.18 14.95
N SER A 516 -8.73 -2.96 16.14
CA SER A 516 -9.40 -3.22 17.42
C SER A 516 -9.84 -1.97 18.17
N GLY A 517 -9.46 -0.77 17.66
CA GLY A 517 -9.91 0.53 18.19
C GLY A 517 -9.28 0.91 19.54
N TYR A 518 -7.96 0.73 19.70
CA TYR A 518 -7.16 1.21 20.84
C TYR A 518 -5.98 2.08 20.40
N TYR A 519 -5.34 2.81 21.33
CA TYR A 519 -4.15 3.60 21.04
C TYR A 519 -2.90 2.74 21.25
N SER A 520 -1.90 2.87 20.38
CA SER A 520 -0.71 2.02 20.31
C SER A 520 0.58 2.85 20.24
N ALA A 521 1.70 2.18 20.41
CA ALA A 521 3.04 2.69 20.16
C ALA A 521 3.76 1.91 19.04
N THR A 522 3.00 1.22 18.21
CA THR A 522 3.48 0.38 17.10
C THR A 522 2.78 0.76 15.81
N GLN A 523 3.52 0.86 14.69
CA GLN A 523 2.98 1.27 13.39
C GLN A 523 3.74 0.60 12.23
N PHE A 524 2.99 0.31 11.14
CA PHE A 524 3.53 -0.03 9.83
C PHE A 524 2.85 0.82 8.75
N SER A 525 3.55 1.82 8.22
CA SER A 525 3.02 2.73 7.19
C SER A 525 4.16 3.36 6.39
N SER A 526 3.97 3.54 5.09
CA SER A 526 4.91 4.30 4.24
C SER A 526 5.02 5.78 4.62
N LEU A 527 4.11 6.30 5.43
CA LEU A 527 4.04 7.69 5.89
C LEU A 527 4.48 7.87 7.35
N MET A 528 4.97 6.83 8.00
CA MET A 528 5.41 6.94 9.39
C MET A 528 6.61 7.90 9.53
N ASN A 529 6.65 8.65 10.64
CA ASN A 529 7.75 9.53 10.96
C ASN A 529 9.04 8.73 11.21
N ILE A 530 10.06 8.97 10.38
CA ILE A 530 11.31 8.19 10.40
C ILE A 530 12.12 8.42 11.69
N ASN A 531 12.02 9.61 12.31
CA ASN A 531 12.74 9.91 13.54
C ASN A 531 12.25 9.04 14.71
N VAL A 532 10.94 8.69 14.73
CA VAL A 532 10.42 7.73 15.70
C VAL A 532 11.06 6.35 15.51
N SER A 533 11.21 5.90 14.26
CA SER A 533 11.88 4.63 14.00
C SER A 533 13.36 4.65 14.40
N HIS A 534 14.06 5.77 14.18
CA HIS A 534 15.47 5.92 14.57
C HIS A 534 15.64 5.84 16.09
N ILE A 535 14.87 6.62 16.86
CA ILE A 535 14.99 6.55 18.34
C ILE A 535 14.59 5.16 18.87
N TYR A 536 13.63 4.47 18.26
CA TYR A 536 13.30 3.10 18.63
C TYR A 536 14.51 2.18 18.44
N GLN A 537 15.18 2.26 17.28
CA GLN A 537 16.39 1.47 17.00
C GLN A 537 17.54 1.84 17.95
N ASP A 538 17.75 3.14 18.20
CA ASP A 538 18.80 3.63 19.11
C ASP A 538 18.56 3.16 20.56
N LEU A 539 17.31 2.90 20.94
CA LEU A 539 16.91 2.33 22.22
C LEU A 539 16.83 0.78 22.22
N GLY A 540 17.27 0.13 21.15
CA GLY A 540 17.20 -1.33 21.03
C GLY A 540 15.81 -1.89 20.83
N MET A 541 14.88 -1.08 20.32
CA MET A 541 13.55 -1.51 19.93
C MET A 541 13.51 -1.83 18.43
N GLU A 542 12.46 -2.50 17.99
CA GLU A 542 12.30 -2.89 16.58
C GLU A 542 11.88 -1.69 15.72
N GLY A 543 12.70 -1.34 14.72
CA GLY A 543 12.43 -0.25 13.79
C GLY A 543 12.95 -0.54 12.39
N GLY A 544 12.45 0.21 11.41
CA GLY A 544 12.83 0.09 10.01
C GLY A 544 12.36 1.29 9.17
N LYS A 545 12.51 1.19 7.86
CA LYS A 545 12.24 2.28 6.92
C LYS A 545 10.76 2.75 6.92
N ASN A 546 9.83 1.84 7.22
CA ASN A 546 8.39 2.07 7.14
C ASN A 546 7.60 1.49 8.33
N PHE A 547 8.28 1.16 9.43
CA PHE A 547 7.65 0.68 10.64
C PHE A 547 8.49 0.99 11.88
N TYR A 548 7.83 1.04 13.02
CA TYR A 548 8.41 0.95 14.36
C TYR A 548 7.51 0.10 15.25
N CYS A 549 8.08 -0.56 16.25
CA CYS A 549 7.37 -1.51 17.09
C CYS A 549 7.96 -1.49 18.52
N ILE A 550 7.07 -1.66 19.49
CA ILE A 550 7.41 -1.67 20.93
C ILE A 550 8.34 -2.83 21.34
N ASN A 551 8.56 -3.84 20.49
CA ASN A 551 9.45 -4.96 20.79
C ASN A 551 10.83 -4.44 21.18
N GLY A 552 11.35 -4.89 22.32
CA GLY A 552 12.65 -4.46 22.85
C GLY A 552 12.59 -3.31 23.87
N ALA A 553 11.41 -2.72 24.11
CA ALA A 553 11.27 -1.69 25.12
C ALA A 553 11.40 -2.22 26.55
N SER A 554 12.24 -1.56 27.37
CA SER A 554 12.22 -1.78 28.83
C SER A 554 10.96 -1.20 29.47
N PRO A 555 10.66 -1.54 30.73
CA PRO A 555 9.56 -0.92 31.47
C PRO A 555 9.64 0.60 31.57
N LEU A 556 10.84 1.17 31.66
CA LEU A 556 11.05 2.64 31.67
C LEU A 556 10.62 3.26 30.34
N ILE A 557 11.11 2.73 29.20
CA ILE A 557 10.75 3.23 27.89
C ILE A 557 9.25 3.02 27.60
N SER A 558 8.70 1.85 27.96
CA SER A 558 7.26 1.58 27.83
C SER A 558 6.43 2.59 28.63
N SER A 559 6.88 2.99 29.82
CA SER A 559 6.21 4.00 30.63
C SER A 559 6.21 5.38 29.97
N MET A 560 7.33 5.81 29.39
CA MET A 560 7.47 7.08 28.66
C MET A 560 6.55 7.13 27.41
N LEU A 561 6.27 5.98 26.82
CA LEU A 561 5.32 5.84 25.70
C LEU A 561 3.86 5.75 26.16
N SER A 562 3.57 5.99 27.45
CA SER A 562 2.21 5.90 28.06
C SER A 562 1.58 4.51 27.90
N LEU A 563 2.38 3.43 27.82
CA LEU A 563 1.90 2.08 27.69
C LEU A 563 1.37 1.56 29.03
N LYS A 564 0.06 1.56 29.20
CA LYS A 564 -0.60 1.16 30.45
C LYS A 564 -1.10 -0.28 30.42
N TYR A 565 -1.60 -0.74 29.28
CA TYR A 565 -2.17 -2.08 29.16
C TYR A 565 -1.42 -2.93 28.13
N VAL A 566 -1.40 -4.25 28.41
CA VAL A 566 -0.85 -5.25 27.51
C VAL A 566 -1.88 -6.38 27.37
N ILE A 567 -2.15 -6.78 26.13
CA ILE A 567 -3.01 -7.91 25.77
C ILE A 567 -2.12 -9.10 25.42
N ALA A 568 -2.41 -10.28 25.96
CA ALA A 568 -1.74 -11.53 25.65
C ALA A 568 -2.76 -12.63 25.32
N ASP A 569 -2.44 -13.49 24.37
CA ASP A 569 -3.27 -14.64 23.94
C ASP A 569 -3.15 -15.85 24.89
N ASN A 570 -2.23 -15.77 25.85
CA ASN A 570 -2.03 -16.77 26.88
C ASN A 570 -1.83 -16.08 28.23
N ALA A 571 -2.18 -16.78 29.32
CA ALA A 571 -1.93 -16.27 30.65
C ALA A 571 -0.43 -16.14 30.90
N MET A 572 0.02 -14.91 31.24
CA MET A 572 1.39 -14.67 31.68
C MET A 572 1.57 -15.01 33.15
N GLU A 573 2.79 -15.32 33.56
CA GLU A 573 3.13 -15.50 34.95
C GLU A 573 2.96 -14.19 35.73
N GLU A 574 2.51 -14.30 36.99
CA GLU A 574 2.45 -13.14 37.89
C GLU A 574 3.86 -12.54 38.07
N SER A 575 3.97 -11.25 37.88
CA SER A 575 5.24 -10.55 38.03
C SER A 575 5.03 -9.20 38.73
N PRO A 576 6.09 -8.63 39.34
CA PRO A 576 5.98 -7.32 39.99
C PRO A 576 5.72 -6.18 39.00
N LEU A 577 5.85 -6.39 37.69
CA LEU A 577 5.67 -5.38 36.65
C LEU A 577 4.23 -5.27 36.13
N ARG A 578 3.43 -6.35 36.25
CA ARG A 578 2.12 -6.43 35.59
C ARG A 578 1.10 -7.15 36.47
N THR A 579 -0.16 -6.66 36.45
CA THR A 579 -1.27 -7.27 37.15
C THR A 579 -2.40 -7.61 36.18
N LEU A 580 -2.99 -8.79 36.31
CA LEU A 580 -4.15 -9.21 35.52
C LEU A 580 -5.38 -8.35 35.88
N VAL A 581 -6.00 -7.72 34.91
CA VAL A 581 -7.19 -6.85 35.07
C VAL A 581 -8.45 -7.54 34.58
N ALA A 582 -8.38 -8.19 33.42
CA ALA A 582 -9.54 -8.83 32.80
C ALA A 582 -9.10 -10.01 31.92
N SER A 583 -10.06 -10.91 31.64
CA SER A 583 -9.88 -11.94 30.62
C SER A 583 -11.20 -12.26 29.91
N SER A 584 -11.10 -12.68 28.66
CA SER A 584 -12.22 -13.18 27.84
C SER A 584 -11.69 -14.26 26.92
N GLY A 585 -12.28 -15.46 26.97
CA GLY A 585 -11.72 -16.61 26.23
C GLY A 585 -10.26 -16.88 26.60
N ASN A 586 -9.39 -16.87 25.60
CA ASN A 586 -7.94 -17.01 25.80
C ASN A 586 -7.20 -15.64 25.77
N THR A 587 -7.93 -14.54 25.76
CA THR A 587 -7.36 -13.19 25.76
C THR A 587 -7.29 -12.64 27.18
N TYR A 588 -6.13 -12.15 27.57
CA TYR A 588 -5.83 -11.64 28.90
C TYR A 588 -5.35 -10.19 28.81
N LEU A 589 -5.90 -9.33 29.66
CA LEU A 589 -5.51 -7.91 29.78
C LEU A 589 -4.72 -7.70 31.07
N TYR A 590 -3.50 -7.25 30.93
CA TYR A 590 -2.60 -6.88 32.04
C TYR A 590 -2.42 -5.38 32.11
N GLU A 591 -2.34 -4.85 33.33
CA GLU A 591 -1.97 -3.44 33.56
C GLU A 591 -0.50 -3.38 34.00
N ASN A 592 0.29 -2.55 33.34
CA ASN A 592 1.67 -2.24 33.71
C ASN A 592 1.69 -1.40 35.00
N LYS A 593 2.56 -1.75 35.93
CA LYS A 593 2.82 -0.97 37.15
C LYS A 593 3.37 0.42 36.82
N TYR A 594 4.24 0.50 35.85
CA TYR A 594 4.91 1.73 35.40
C TYR A 594 4.24 2.23 34.12
N SER A 595 3.57 3.38 34.22
CA SER A 595 2.95 4.03 33.07
C SER A 595 2.82 5.53 33.34
N LEU A 596 3.46 6.35 32.53
CA LEU A 596 3.36 7.80 32.61
C LEU A 596 2.14 8.31 31.84
N PRO A 597 1.53 9.44 32.22
CA PRO A 597 0.51 10.11 31.43
C PRO A 597 1.14 10.67 30.13
N LEU A 598 0.30 11.28 29.28
CA LEU A 598 0.69 11.77 27.96
C LEU A 598 1.82 12.80 27.99
N GLY A 599 1.87 13.66 29.04
CA GLY A 599 2.90 14.68 29.23
C GLY A 599 3.56 14.58 30.62
N PHE A 600 4.88 14.68 30.67
CA PHE A 600 5.70 14.61 31.88
C PHE A 600 6.94 15.50 31.74
N MET A 601 7.44 16.02 32.89
CA MET A 601 8.62 16.87 32.91
C MET A 601 9.91 16.07 32.80
N VAL A 602 10.85 16.61 32.03
CA VAL A 602 12.24 16.14 31.91
C VAL A 602 13.15 17.35 32.20
N ASP A 603 14.15 17.15 33.05
CA ASP A 603 15.14 18.17 33.38
C ASP A 603 15.98 18.54 32.14
N ASP A 604 16.34 19.80 31.99
CA ASP A 604 17.21 20.30 30.92
C ASP A 604 18.53 19.52 30.83
N GLU A 605 19.12 19.16 32.00
CA GLU A 605 20.34 18.38 32.07
C GLU A 605 20.19 16.99 31.38
N VAL A 606 19.04 16.33 31.54
CA VAL A 606 18.73 15.05 30.87
C VAL A 606 18.61 15.27 29.38
N ALA A 607 17.84 16.26 28.94
CA ALA A 607 17.63 16.54 27.53
C ALA A 607 18.91 16.93 26.78
N GLU A 608 19.85 17.63 27.44
CA GLU A 608 21.11 18.07 26.85
C GLU A 608 22.22 16.99 26.85
N ARG A 609 22.25 16.11 27.86
CA ARG A 609 23.35 15.16 28.08
C ARG A 609 23.11 13.74 27.59
N TRP A 610 21.86 13.35 27.41
CA TRP A 610 21.54 11.99 26.99
C TRP A 610 22.02 11.69 25.55
N ASP A 611 23.10 10.90 25.44
CA ASP A 611 23.68 10.52 24.14
C ASP A 611 23.08 9.20 23.63
N TYR A 612 21.79 9.22 23.32
CA TYR A 612 21.04 8.05 22.87
C TYR A 612 21.50 7.47 21.51
N LYS A 613 22.41 8.12 20.77
CA LYS A 613 22.86 7.69 19.43
C LYS A 613 24.10 6.80 19.44
N ASN A 614 24.96 6.89 20.45
CA ASN A 614 26.28 6.33 20.37
C ASN A 614 26.52 5.07 21.24
N GLY A 615 25.66 4.77 22.21
CA GLY A 615 25.88 3.71 23.21
C GLY A 615 25.35 2.32 22.81
N GLY A 616 24.36 2.24 21.93
CA GLY A 616 23.59 1.02 21.67
C GLY A 616 22.44 0.81 22.66
N GLY A 617 21.43 0.04 22.28
CA GLY A 617 20.12 0.06 22.93
C GLY A 617 20.09 -0.07 24.45
N VAL A 618 20.80 -1.05 25.03
CA VAL A 618 20.84 -1.25 26.49
C VAL A 618 21.62 -0.12 27.17
N SER A 619 22.79 0.27 26.61
CA SER A 619 23.60 1.35 27.17
C SER A 619 22.85 2.68 27.18
N ASN A 620 22.12 2.99 26.10
CA ASN A 620 21.36 4.23 26.00
C ASN A 620 20.20 4.28 27.03
N GLN A 621 19.58 3.15 27.32
CA GLN A 621 18.54 3.04 28.35
C GLN A 621 19.11 3.14 29.76
N ASN A 622 20.32 2.57 30.03
CA ASN A 622 21.00 2.69 31.30
C ASN A 622 21.44 4.13 31.55
N GLU A 623 22.01 4.82 30.53
CA GLU A 623 22.40 6.24 30.65
C GLU A 623 21.18 7.12 30.97
N LEU A 624 20.04 6.87 30.35
CA LEU A 624 18.81 7.58 30.68
C LEU A 624 18.44 7.38 32.16
N ALA A 625 18.44 6.14 32.63
CA ALA A 625 18.13 5.85 34.04
C ALA A 625 19.11 6.51 35.01
N GLU A 626 20.41 6.54 34.70
CA GLU A 626 21.46 7.23 35.48
C GLU A 626 21.17 8.76 35.54
N LEU A 627 20.91 9.39 34.40
CA LEU A 627 20.56 10.80 34.31
C LEU A 627 19.25 11.14 35.06
N LEU A 628 18.35 10.18 35.22
CA LEU A 628 17.15 10.29 36.04
C LEU A 628 17.37 9.95 37.51
N GLY A 629 18.64 9.74 37.94
CA GLY A 629 19.04 9.61 39.33
C GLY A 629 19.31 8.16 39.80
N ALA A 630 19.19 7.15 38.93
CA ALA A 630 19.57 5.79 39.30
C ALA A 630 21.09 5.71 39.64
N GLN A 631 21.42 5.03 40.73
CA GLN A 631 22.80 4.90 41.19
C GLN A 631 23.52 3.66 40.63
N GLU A 632 22.77 2.72 40.09
CA GLU A 632 23.22 1.48 39.48
C GLU A 632 22.59 1.32 38.09
N GLU A 633 23.18 0.48 37.24
CA GLU A 633 22.63 0.16 35.92
C GLU A 633 21.23 -0.45 36.06
N MET A 634 20.25 0.08 35.30
CA MET A 634 18.90 -0.45 35.26
C MET A 634 18.86 -1.86 34.63
N LEU A 635 19.65 -2.09 33.59
CA LEU A 635 19.83 -3.39 32.94
C LEU A 635 21.27 -3.87 33.20
N SER A 636 21.46 -4.68 34.25
CA SER A 636 22.77 -5.18 34.71
C SER A 636 23.12 -6.46 33.96
N VAL A 637 24.38 -6.57 33.50
CA VAL A 637 24.84 -7.76 32.78
C VAL A 637 24.86 -8.99 33.68
N VAL A 638 24.35 -10.10 33.22
CA VAL A 638 24.39 -11.41 33.87
C VAL A 638 25.12 -12.44 32.98
N PRO A 639 25.77 -13.47 33.60
CA PRO A 639 26.49 -14.47 32.82
C PRO A 639 25.61 -15.25 31.87
N ALA A 640 26.05 -15.41 30.61
CA ALA A 640 25.43 -16.24 29.59
C ALA A 640 26.51 -17.03 28.83
N GLU A 641 26.20 -18.24 28.44
CA GLU A 641 27.09 -19.11 27.66
C GLU A 641 26.49 -19.30 26.26
N SER A 642 27.26 -18.99 25.21
CA SER A 642 26.82 -19.12 23.81
C SER A 642 27.58 -20.24 23.10
N GLU A 643 26.81 -21.20 22.61
CA GLU A 643 27.27 -22.33 21.79
C GLU A 643 26.63 -22.27 20.40
N VAL A 644 27.02 -23.19 19.51
CA VAL A 644 26.37 -23.32 18.19
C VAL A 644 24.92 -23.78 18.38
N GLY A 645 24.00 -22.97 17.90
CA GLY A 645 22.56 -23.24 17.90
C GLY A 645 21.84 -22.94 19.22
N VAL A 646 22.54 -22.63 20.32
CA VAL A 646 21.90 -22.34 21.60
C VAL A 646 22.76 -21.45 22.49
N SER A 647 22.10 -20.49 23.15
CA SER A 647 22.68 -19.70 24.23
C SER A 647 21.90 -19.96 25.51
N THR A 648 22.64 -20.07 26.63
CA THR A 648 22.08 -20.48 27.93
C THR A 648 22.37 -19.43 28.99
N ILE A 649 21.35 -19.08 29.77
CA ILE A 649 21.42 -18.19 30.92
C ILE A 649 21.04 -19.02 32.16
N GLN A 650 21.90 -19.01 33.17
CA GLN A 650 21.61 -19.60 34.50
C GLN A 650 21.03 -18.51 35.39
N VAL A 651 19.79 -18.64 35.76
CA VAL A 651 19.08 -17.67 36.60
C VAL A 651 19.53 -17.86 38.05
N THR A 652 20.20 -16.87 38.60
CA THR A 652 20.73 -16.92 39.98
C THR A 652 19.80 -16.25 40.98
N GLU A 653 18.98 -15.29 40.56
CA GLU A 653 18.07 -14.53 41.41
C GLU A 653 16.71 -14.38 40.69
N ASP A 654 15.64 -14.28 41.48
CA ASP A 654 14.32 -13.98 40.95
C ASP A 654 14.34 -12.59 40.31
N GLY A 655 13.82 -12.46 39.09
CA GLY A 655 13.85 -11.18 38.39
C GLY A 655 13.36 -11.21 36.95
N TYR A 656 13.40 -10.04 36.34
CA TYR A 656 13.06 -9.87 34.93
C TYR A 656 14.33 -9.88 34.08
N TYR A 657 14.33 -10.66 33.00
CA TYR A 657 15.51 -10.88 32.17
C TYR A 657 15.30 -10.38 30.74
N PHE A 658 16.38 -9.88 30.17
CA PHE A 658 16.47 -9.43 28.79
C PHE A 658 17.73 -10.00 28.12
N ALA A 659 17.76 -10.02 26.79
CA ALA A 659 18.97 -10.36 26.05
C ALA A 659 19.14 -9.47 24.83
N ALA A 660 20.35 -8.90 24.68
CA ALA A 660 20.81 -8.37 23.40
C ALA A 660 21.67 -9.42 22.69
N TYR A 661 21.72 -9.39 21.39
CA TYR A 661 22.47 -10.37 20.59
C TYR A 661 23.20 -9.70 19.42
N SER A 662 24.29 -10.34 18.99
CA SER A 662 24.96 -9.98 17.74
C SER A 662 24.06 -10.32 16.54
N SER A 663 24.34 -9.74 15.37
CA SER A 663 23.53 -9.93 14.19
C SER A 663 23.25 -11.41 13.88
N VAL A 664 22.00 -11.74 13.63
CA VAL A 664 21.55 -13.08 13.24
C VAL A 664 21.01 -13.05 11.82
N THR A 665 21.23 -14.15 11.10
CA THR A 665 20.61 -14.35 9.78
C THR A 665 19.24 -15.02 9.89
N SER A 666 18.96 -15.65 11.05
CA SER A 666 17.66 -16.26 11.33
C SER A 666 16.59 -15.20 11.63
N ASP A 667 15.44 -15.35 11.02
CA ASP A 667 14.27 -14.50 11.30
C ASP A 667 13.58 -14.87 12.62
N THR A 668 13.88 -16.03 13.22
CA THR A 668 13.23 -16.51 14.44
C THR A 668 14.24 -17.04 15.44
N LEU A 669 14.12 -16.58 16.68
CA LEU A 669 14.77 -17.15 17.86
C LEU A 669 13.68 -17.74 18.78
N GLU A 670 13.98 -18.89 19.40
CA GLU A 670 13.06 -19.55 20.31
C GLU A 670 13.65 -19.58 21.71
N GLU A 671 12.91 -19.08 22.67
CA GLU A 671 13.18 -19.18 24.09
C GLU A 671 12.53 -20.45 24.65
N GLU A 672 13.26 -21.16 25.49
CA GLU A 672 12.78 -22.28 26.29
C GLU A 672 13.28 -22.14 27.72
N VAL A 673 12.37 -22.11 28.70
CA VAL A 673 12.70 -22.04 30.13
C VAL A 673 12.57 -23.42 30.75
N SER A 674 13.37 -23.71 31.74
CA SER A 674 13.41 -25.04 32.40
C SER A 674 12.09 -25.46 33.08
N ASP A 675 11.19 -24.52 33.34
CA ASP A 675 9.83 -24.74 33.86
C ASP A 675 8.82 -25.18 32.80
N GLY A 676 9.23 -25.21 31.51
CA GLY A 676 8.41 -25.63 30.36
C GLY A 676 7.79 -24.50 29.56
N ARG A 677 8.01 -23.25 29.96
CA ARG A 677 7.55 -22.08 29.13
C ARG A 677 8.38 -21.98 27.84
N THR A 678 7.74 -21.55 26.78
CA THR A 678 8.38 -21.27 25.49
C THR A 678 7.85 -19.96 24.93
N LYS A 679 8.74 -19.19 24.25
CA LYS A 679 8.40 -17.94 23.55
C LYS A 679 9.16 -17.86 22.23
N SER A 680 8.51 -17.38 21.19
CA SER A 680 9.13 -17.19 19.87
C SER A 680 9.32 -15.71 19.59
N PHE A 681 10.54 -15.32 19.22
CA PHE A 681 10.89 -13.98 18.79
C PHE A 681 11.02 -13.95 17.28
N THR A 682 10.01 -13.40 16.62
CA THR A 682 9.98 -13.27 15.14
C THR A 682 10.73 -12.02 14.69
N LYS A 683 11.24 -12.02 13.45
CA LYS A 683 12.01 -10.89 12.90
C LYS A 683 13.25 -10.52 13.74
N ALA A 684 13.88 -11.50 14.35
CA ALA A 684 15.12 -11.31 15.11
C ALA A 684 16.23 -10.63 14.28
N SER A 685 16.23 -10.81 12.94
CA SER A 685 17.13 -10.10 12.03
C SER A 685 17.04 -8.55 12.11
N HIS A 686 15.98 -7.98 12.73
CA HIS A 686 15.86 -6.53 12.98
C HIS A 686 16.66 -6.01 14.17
N GLY A 687 17.23 -6.88 15.02
CA GLY A 687 18.22 -6.50 16.03
C GLY A 687 17.64 -5.84 17.30
N TYR A 688 16.43 -6.20 17.72
CA TYR A 688 15.82 -5.64 18.94
C TYR A 688 16.16 -6.45 20.20
N ILE A 689 16.08 -5.84 21.40
CA ILE A 689 16.30 -6.49 22.69
C ILE A 689 15.20 -7.51 22.96
N LEU A 690 15.56 -8.75 23.31
CA LEU A 690 14.61 -9.80 23.65
C LEU A 690 14.12 -9.62 25.08
N ASP A 691 12.80 -9.52 25.29
CA ASP A 691 12.16 -9.57 26.60
C ASP A 691 11.93 -11.04 26.98
N LEU A 692 12.78 -11.58 27.85
CA LEU A 692 12.73 -12.99 28.32
C LEU A 692 11.71 -13.19 29.47
N GLY A 693 11.14 -12.10 29.97
CA GLY A 693 10.15 -12.14 31.03
C GLY A 693 10.70 -12.41 32.42
N TYR A 694 9.80 -12.83 33.36
CA TYR A 694 10.14 -13.10 34.73
C TYR A 694 10.60 -14.54 34.90
N ALA A 695 11.73 -14.73 35.56
CA ALA A 695 12.30 -16.06 35.86
C ALA A 695 12.71 -16.16 37.34
N LYS A 696 12.70 -17.37 37.89
CA LYS A 696 13.02 -17.67 39.29
C LYS A 696 14.42 -18.23 39.44
N SER A 697 15.03 -17.98 40.60
CA SER A 697 16.33 -18.56 40.95
C SER A 697 16.37 -20.08 40.77
N GLY A 698 17.31 -20.56 39.98
CA GLY A 698 17.45 -21.99 39.60
C GLY A 698 16.87 -22.31 38.22
N ASP A 699 16.12 -21.41 37.59
CA ASP A 699 15.69 -21.59 36.21
C ASP A 699 16.86 -21.54 35.24
N VAL A 700 16.66 -22.16 34.07
CA VAL A 700 17.61 -22.11 32.96
C VAL A 700 16.85 -21.62 31.71
N ILE A 701 17.28 -20.48 31.20
CA ILE A 701 16.72 -19.92 29.97
C ILE A 701 17.64 -20.33 28.82
N ARG A 702 17.07 -20.89 27.74
CA ARG A 702 17.77 -21.25 26.52
C ARG A 702 17.19 -20.50 25.36
N ILE A 703 18.06 -19.81 24.60
CA ILE A 703 17.70 -19.14 23.35
C ILE A 703 18.26 -19.97 22.20
N LYS A 704 17.37 -20.56 21.40
CA LYS A 704 17.70 -21.44 20.29
C LYS A 704 17.57 -20.70 18.94
N ASN A 705 18.48 -21.02 18.02
CA ASN A 705 18.43 -20.54 16.64
C ASN A 705 18.09 -21.70 15.71
N SER A 706 17.01 -21.55 14.92
CA SER A 706 16.54 -22.58 13.99
C SER A 706 17.57 -22.96 12.91
N ASN A 707 18.49 -22.03 12.56
CA ASN A 707 19.54 -22.25 11.55
C ASN A 707 20.79 -22.96 12.10
N ASN A 708 20.84 -23.32 13.38
CA ASN A 708 22.00 -23.89 14.03
C ASN A 708 23.27 -23.02 13.90
N GLU A 709 23.12 -21.72 13.78
CA GLU A 709 24.24 -20.75 13.81
C GLU A 709 24.55 -20.34 15.24
N ARG A 710 25.79 -19.94 15.50
CA ARG A 710 26.15 -19.37 16.79
C ARG A 710 25.58 -17.95 16.89
N VAL A 711 24.81 -17.69 17.93
CA VAL A 711 24.31 -16.36 18.28
C VAL A 711 24.91 -15.97 19.63
N ASP A 712 25.83 -15.01 19.58
CA ASP A 712 26.40 -14.48 20.83
C ASP A 712 25.39 -13.51 21.46
N ILE A 713 24.92 -13.86 22.67
CA ILE A 713 24.02 -13.04 23.47
C ILE A 713 24.76 -12.38 24.63
N THR A 714 24.31 -11.19 25.01
CA THR A 714 24.57 -10.58 26.32
C THR A 714 23.23 -10.54 27.05
N ALA A 715 23.19 -11.22 28.19
CA ALA A 715 22.00 -11.28 29.04
C ALA A 715 22.04 -10.17 30.11
N TYR A 716 20.86 -9.69 30.48
CA TYR A 716 20.68 -8.64 31.46
C TYR A 716 19.57 -8.97 32.43
N GLN A 717 19.73 -8.54 33.68
CA GLN A 717 18.68 -8.56 34.69
C GLN A 717 18.22 -7.13 34.98
N LEU A 718 16.92 -6.93 35.12
CA LEU A 718 16.34 -5.64 35.48
C LEU A 718 16.54 -5.36 36.96
N ASN A 719 17.18 -4.21 37.25
CA ASN A 719 17.29 -3.68 38.60
C ASN A 719 16.04 -2.83 38.92
N MET A 720 15.19 -3.35 39.79
CA MET A 720 13.93 -2.71 40.16
C MET A 720 14.11 -1.38 40.91
N ASP A 721 15.13 -1.25 41.74
CA ASP A 721 15.39 0.00 42.47
C ASP A 721 15.84 1.13 41.54
N ALA A 722 16.65 0.81 40.52
CA ALA A 722 17.05 1.74 39.48
C ALA A 722 15.84 2.16 38.62
N LEU A 723 14.97 1.20 38.27
CA LEU A 723 13.75 1.48 37.55
C LEU A 723 12.76 2.35 38.35
N ASP A 724 12.52 2.00 39.62
CA ASP A 724 11.65 2.79 40.53
C ASP A 724 12.16 4.24 40.64
N THR A 725 13.46 4.45 40.85
CA THR A 725 14.08 5.78 40.95
C THR A 725 13.88 6.60 39.67
N ALA A 726 14.20 6.04 38.52
CA ALA A 726 14.05 6.73 37.24
C ALA A 726 12.56 7.04 36.90
N TYR A 727 11.66 6.09 37.18
CA TYR A 727 10.23 6.29 36.97
C TYR A 727 9.65 7.34 37.92
N GLU A 728 9.97 7.32 39.22
CA GLU A 728 9.49 8.30 40.19
C GLU A 728 9.94 9.72 39.84
N THR A 729 11.16 9.87 39.32
CA THR A 729 11.66 11.16 38.84
C THR A 729 10.78 11.71 37.73
N LEU A 730 10.46 10.92 36.70
CA LEU A 730 9.59 11.33 35.59
C LEU A 730 8.11 11.51 36.04
N ASN A 731 7.66 10.68 36.99
CA ASN A 731 6.26 10.72 37.46
C ASN A 731 6.00 11.82 38.52
N SER A 732 7.03 12.47 39.02
CA SER A 732 6.91 13.51 40.04
C SER A 732 6.17 14.76 39.55
N GLN A 733 6.32 15.11 38.27
CA GLN A 733 5.70 16.27 37.65
C GLN A 733 5.09 15.89 36.31
N THR A 734 3.80 15.65 36.31
CA THR A 734 3.06 15.19 35.13
C THR A 734 1.87 16.09 34.82
N MET A 735 1.49 16.16 33.57
CA MET A 735 0.34 16.94 33.10
C MET A 735 -0.96 16.21 33.39
N GLU A 736 -1.90 16.87 34.03
CA GLU A 736 -3.29 16.42 34.21
C GLU A 736 -4.14 16.88 33.04
N LEU A 737 -4.75 15.89 32.34
CA LEU A 737 -5.62 16.15 31.19
C LEU A 737 -6.95 16.76 31.66
N THR A 738 -7.36 17.89 31.05
CA THR A 738 -8.67 18.51 31.23
C THR A 738 -9.63 18.23 30.08
N SER A 739 -9.10 17.97 28.87
CA SER A 739 -9.86 17.55 27.70
C SER A 739 -8.96 16.76 26.73
N PHE A 740 -9.53 15.77 26.08
CA PHE A 740 -8.86 14.97 25.04
C PHE A 740 -9.81 14.70 23.88
N SER A 741 -9.36 14.97 22.67
CA SER A 741 -10.03 14.63 21.40
C SER A 741 -8.99 14.39 20.32
N ASP A 742 -9.39 13.88 19.15
CA ASP A 742 -8.47 13.55 18.07
C ASP A 742 -7.45 14.64 17.76
N ARG A 743 -7.85 15.88 17.78
CA ARG A 743 -7.02 17.01 17.33
C ARG A 743 -6.83 18.12 18.35
N LYS A 744 -7.36 17.94 19.55
CA LYS A 744 -7.22 18.96 20.61
C LYS A 744 -7.04 18.28 21.95
N ILE A 745 -5.97 18.65 22.63
CA ILE A 745 -5.60 18.19 23.96
C ILE A 745 -5.46 19.43 24.83
N THR A 746 -6.05 19.41 26.02
CA THR A 746 -5.82 20.45 27.04
C THR A 746 -5.50 19.79 28.37
N GLY A 747 -4.64 20.42 29.13
CA GLY A 747 -4.26 19.99 30.47
C GLY A 747 -3.63 21.10 31.29
N THR A 748 -3.35 20.77 32.54
CA THR A 748 -2.68 21.67 33.50
C THR A 748 -1.50 20.95 34.12
N ILE A 749 -0.45 21.67 34.43
CA ILE A 749 0.70 21.15 35.14
C ILE A 749 1.17 22.18 36.19
N ASP A 750 1.60 21.68 37.36
CA ASP A 750 2.26 22.48 38.39
C ASP A 750 3.76 22.15 38.41
N VAL A 751 4.59 23.02 37.86
CA VAL A 751 6.02 22.81 37.67
C VAL A 751 6.79 23.27 38.89
N GLU A 752 7.42 22.38 39.61
CA GLU A 752 8.26 22.69 40.76
C GLU A 752 9.65 23.20 40.38
N LYS A 753 10.21 22.65 39.29
CA LYS A 753 11.52 22.99 38.72
C LYS A 753 11.40 23.16 37.23
N ALA A 754 11.89 24.30 36.71
CA ALA A 754 11.93 24.56 35.27
C ALA A 754 12.61 23.41 34.51
N GLY A 755 12.14 23.12 33.31
CA GLY A 755 12.60 22.03 32.45
C GLY A 755 11.73 21.87 31.20
N ASN A 756 11.75 20.72 30.59
CA ASN A 756 11.01 20.43 29.36
C ASN A 756 9.80 19.54 29.63
N LEU A 757 8.59 20.02 29.31
CA LEU A 757 7.40 19.16 29.25
C LEU A 757 7.45 18.33 27.96
N VAL A 758 7.69 17.03 28.09
CA VAL A 758 7.79 16.07 27.00
C VAL A 758 6.44 15.36 26.84
N PHE A 759 6.00 15.20 25.60
CA PHE A 759 4.80 14.45 25.26
C PHE A 759 5.16 13.17 24.51
N SER A 760 4.51 12.07 24.86
CA SER A 760 4.64 10.81 24.12
C SER A 760 3.90 10.88 22.76
N ILE A 761 4.15 11.95 21.99
CA ILE A 761 3.55 12.25 20.68
C ILE A 761 4.69 12.49 19.69
N ALA A 762 4.62 11.89 18.50
CA ALA A 762 5.58 12.18 17.45
C ALA A 762 5.58 13.66 17.06
N ARG A 763 6.78 14.24 16.89
CA ARG A 763 6.92 15.62 16.41
C ARG A 763 6.58 15.68 14.91
N GLU A 764 5.41 16.22 14.61
CA GLU A 764 4.92 16.50 13.27
C GLU A 764 4.61 17.99 13.12
N ASP A 765 4.80 18.56 11.95
CA ASP A 765 4.56 19.99 11.66
C ASP A 765 3.11 20.43 11.83
N GLY A 766 2.18 19.48 11.99
CA GLY A 766 0.75 19.74 12.21
C GLY A 766 0.39 20.19 13.62
N TRP A 767 1.23 19.96 14.63
CA TRP A 767 0.99 20.31 16.01
C TRP A 767 1.38 21.76 16.33
N THR A 768 0.44 22.50 16.90
CA THR A 768 0.66 23.83 17.49
C THR A 768 0.42 23.74 18.99
N VAL A 769 1.37 24.25 19.77
CA VAL A 769 1.32 24.21 21.24
C VAL A 769 1.10 25.62 21.80
N TYR A 770 0.23 25.71 22.78
CA TYR A 770 -0.03 26.94 23.53
C TYR A 770 0.29 26.71 25.02
N VAL A 771 1.07 27.61 25.61
CA VAL A 771 1.36 27.67 27.05
C VAL A 771 0.75 28.95 27.58
N ASP A 772 -0.14 28.85 28.55
CA ASP A 772 -0.89 30.00 29.16
C ASP A 772 -1.60 30.88 28.12
N GLY A 773 -2.16 30.22 27.08
CA GLY A 773 -2.84 30.88 25.96
C GLY A 773 -1.93 31.57 24.94
N LYS A 774 -0.61 31.47 25.09
CA LYS A 774 0.38 31.98 24.12
C LYS A 774 0.92 30.88 23.27
N GLU A 775 0.90 31.06 21.94
CA GLU A 775 1.53 30.13 21.01
C GLU A 775 3.04 30.03 21.28
N THR A 776 3.51 28.81 21.48
CA THR A 776 4.90 28.47 21.78
C THR A 776 5.38 27.48 20.74
N GLU A 777 6.52 27.74 20.10
CA GLU A 777 7.10 26.81 19.14
C GLU A 777 7.56 25.57 19.86
N PRO A 778 7.09 24.37 19.49
CA PRO A 778 7.49 23.13 20.13
C PRO A 778 8.92 22.77 19.72
N GLU A 779 9.70 22.35 20.69
CA GLU A 779 11.02 21.74 20.54
C GLU A 779 10.89 20.23 20.34
N THR A 780 11.99 19.52 20.20
CA THR A 780 12.02 18.07 20.08
C THR A 780 12.84 17.45 21.21
N PHE A 781 12.26 16.46 21.88
CA PHE A 781 13.01 15.57 22.76
C PHE A 781 13.42 14.32 21.97
N ALA A 782 14.69 13.96 22.03
CA ALA A 782 15.30 12.84 21.28
C ALA A 782 14.98 12.87 19.77
N GLU A 783 14.91 14.06 19.17
CA GLU A 783 14.55 14.30 17.74
C GLU A 783 13.18 13.76 17.29
N ALA A 784 12.44 13.09 18.15
CA ALA A 784 11.22 12.36 17.77
C ALA A 784 9.94 12.84 18.48
N PHE A 785 10.05 13.33 19.72
CA PHE A 785 8.88 13.65 20.54
C PHE A 785 8.69 15.15 20.69
N ILE A 786 7.45 15.59 20.81
CA ILE A 786 7.13 16.99 21.11
C ILE A 786 7.62 17.32 22.51
N SER A 787 8.31 18.45 22.67
CA SER A 787 8.65 19.03 23.97
C SER A 787 8.42 20.55 23.98
N VAL A 788 8.22 21.11 25.19
CA VAL A 788 8.07 22.56 25.43
C VAL A 788 8.78 22.95 26.68
N PRO A 789 9.66 23.97 26.64
CA PRO A 789 10.28 24.48 27.86
C PRO A 789 9.26 25.21 28.77
N LEU A 790 9.25 24.85 30.05
CA LEU A 790 8.38 25.48 31.05
C LEU A 790 9.20 26.06 32.20
N THR A 791 8.73 27.18 32.75
CA THR A 791 9.25 27.76 33.98
C THR A 791 8.54 27.19 35.21
N ASP A 792 9.01 27.52 36.41
CA ASP A 792 8.35 27.14 37.65
C ASP A 792 6.96 27.81 37.75
N GLY A 793 5.98 27.05 38.26
CA GLY A 793 4.62 27.53 38.48
C GLY A 793 3.56 26.68 37.77
N LYS A 794 2.33 27.19 37.81
CA LYS A 794 1.20 26.54 37.17
C LYS A 794 1.04 27.00 35.72
N HIS A 795 0.89 26.05 34.82
CA HIS A 795 0.72 26.31 33.40
C HIS A 795 -0.54 25.61 32.85
N ASP A 796 -1.24 26.34 31.98
CA ASP A 796 -2.31 25.79 31.14
C ASP A 796 -1.72 25.44 29.79
N ILE A 797 -1.86 24.17 29.39
CA ILE A 797 -1.28 23.61 28.15
C ILE A 797 -2.40 23.26 27.17
N GLU A 798 -2.25 23.68 25.92
CA GLU A 798 -3.16 23.30 24.83
C GLU A 798 -2.37 22.91 23.59
N LEU A 799 -2.66 21.72 23.03
CA LEU A 799 -2.14 21.24 21.76
C LEU A 799 -3.29 21.17 20.76
N ILE A 800 -3.07 21.69 19.55
CA ILE A 800 -4.06 21.65 18.46
C ILE A 800 -3.39 21.10 17.21
N TYR A 801 -3.97 20.03 16.65
CA TYR A 801 -3.52 19.46 15.37
C TYR A 801 -4.28 20.06 14.19
N THR A 802 -3.54 20.43 13.17
CA THR A 802 -4.09 20.83 11.86
C THR A 802 -3.19 20.26 10.77
N THR A 803 -3.75 19.42 9.89
CA THR A 803 -3.00 18.83 8.77
C THR A 803 -2.23 19.90 7.99
N PRO A 804 -0.88 19.82 7.90
CA PRO A 804 -0.07 20.84 7.22
C PRO A 804 -0.41 20.89 5.73
N GLY A 805 -0.48 22.11 5.19
CA GLY A 805 -0.77 22.33 3.76
C GLY A 805 -2.22 22.12 3.32
N LEU A 806 -3.12 21.55 4.14
CA LEU A 806 -4.51 21.22 3.76
C LEU A 806 -5.29 22.45 3.29
N LYS A 807 -5.20 23.57 4.00
CA LYS A 807 -5.88 24.83 3.66
C LYS A 807 -5.38 25.38 2.31
N THR A 808 -4.09 25.40 2.10
CA THR A 808 -3.45 25.83 0.84
C THR A 808 -3.86 24.93 -0.31
N GLY A 809 -3.79 23.61 -0.12
CA GLY A 809 -4.23 22.63 -1.09
C GLY A 809 -5.69 22.78 -1.47
N ALA A 810 -6.58 22.97 -0.50
CA ALA A 810 -8.01 23.17 -0.74
C ALA A 810 -8.29 24.44 -1.56
N MET A 811 -7.58 25.55 -1.29
CA MET A 811 -7.72 26.79 -2.07
C MET A 811 -7.27 26.60 -3.53
N ILE A 812 -6.16 25.93 -3.76
CA ILE A 812 -5.65 25.62 -5.11
C ILE A 812 -6.62 24.71 -5.85
N SER A 813 -7.10 23.64 -5.20
CA SER A 813 -8.06 22.69 -5.79
C SER A 813 -9.37 23.37 -6.20
N LEU A 814 -9.92 24.21 -5.33
CA LEU A 814 -11.14 24.97 -5.62
C LEU A 814 -10.92 25.94 -6.77
N GLY A 815 -9.77 26.67 -6.79
CA GLY A 815 -9.39 27.57 -7.88
C GLY A 815 -9.30 26.84 -9.22
N CYS A 816 -8.63 25.70 -9.28
CA CYS A 816 -8.51 24.88 -10.49
C CYS A 816 -9.86 24.33 -10.98
N LEU A 817 -10.72 23.89 -10.06
CA LEU A 817 -12.08 23.45 -10.39
C LEU A 817 -12.92 24.57 -10.98
N ILE A 818 -12.88 25.77 -10.38
CA ILE A 818 -13.59 26.95 -10.90
C ILE A 818 -13.07 27.32 -12.30
N LEU A 819 -11.75 27.35 -12.51
CA LEU A 819 -11.14 27.65 -13.82
C LEU A 819 -11.55 26.61 -14.87
N PHE A 820 -11.64 25.34 -14.50
CA PHE A 820 -12.15 24.31 -15.40
C PHE A 820 -13.61 24.56 -15.77
N LEU A 821 -14.48 24.81 -14.81
CA LEU A 821 -15.90 25.08 -15.04
C LEU A 821 -16.13 26.32 -15.93
N LEU A 822 -15.37 27.39 -15.67
CA LEU A 822 -15.40 28.61 -16.51
C LEU A 822 -14.94 28.31 -17.95
N SER A 823 -13.86 27.55 -18.13
CA SER A 823 -13.35 27.18 -19.45
C SER A 823 -14.33 26.29 -20.22
N ALA A 824 -15.02 25.38 -19.54
CA ALA A 824 -16.07 24.54 -20.12
C ALA A 824 -17.31 25.35 -20.54
N PHE A 825 -17.73 26.30 -19.69
CA PHE A 825 -18.87 27.20 -19.99
C PHE A 825 -18.59 28.09 -21.20
N TRP A 826 -17.39 28.71 -21.29
CA TRP A 826 -16.99 29.57 -22.40
C TRP A 826 -17.01 28.81 -23.74
N ARG A 827 -16.53 27.58 -23.76
CA ARG A 827 -16.58 26.72 -24.96
C ARG A 827 -18.00 26.36 -25.38
N GLY A 828 -18.83 25.94 -24.44
CA GLY A 828 -20.24 25.64 -24.73
C GLY A 828 -20.99 26.85 -25.32
N LYS A 829 -20.60 28.08 -24.94
CA LYS A 829 -21.17 29.31 -25.49
C LYS A 829 -20.67 29.59 -26.93
N GLN A 830 -19.35 29.33 -27.18
CA GLN A 830 -18.77 29.49 -28.52
C GLN A 830 -19.36 28.50 -29.53
N GLU A 831 -19.52 27.22 -29.14
CA GLU A 831 -20.15 26.18 -30.00
C GLU A 831 -21.62 26.53 -30.33
N LYS A 832 -22.41 27.03 -29.37
CA LYS A 832 -23.76 27.49 -29.59
C LYS A 832 -23.82 28.68 -30.55
N ASN A 833 -22.89 29.63 -30.41
CA ASN A 833 -22.85 30.80 -31.30
C ASN A 833 -22.47 30.44 -32.76
N ILE A 834 -21.58 29.43 -32.94
CA ILE A 834 -21.24 28.92 -34.29
C ILE A 834 -22.42 28.23 -34.92
N VAL A 835 -23.13 27.36 -34.20
CA VAL A 835 -24.32 26.67 -34.70
C VAL A 835 -25.44 27.67 -35.08
N VAL A 836 -25.62 28.72 -34.27
CA VAL A 836 -26.62 29.78 -34.59
C VAL A 836 -26.18 30.59 -35.80
N SER A 837 -24.90 30.88 -36.00
CA SER A 837 -24.41 31.61 -37.18
C SER A 837 -24.50 30.75 -38.46
N GLU A 838 -24.26 29.44 -38.38
CA GLU A 838 -24.42 28.50 -39.51
C GLU A 838 -25.88 28.25 -39.87
N SER A 839 -26.82 28.40 -38.89
CA SER A 839 -28.27 28.28 -39.16
C SER A 839 -28.87 29.57 -39.71
N LEU A 840 -28.14 30.70 -39.73
CA LEU A 840 -28.54 32.02 -40.23
C LEU A 840 -27.91 32.33 -41.58
N CYS A 841 -26.95 31.52 -42.08
CA CYS A 841 -26.46 31.52 -43.46
C CYS A 841 -27.12 30.38 -44.26
#